data_8b6e42055d563dc2b0a5cefb324e9a75
#
_entry.id   8b6e42055d563dc2b0a5cefb324e9a75
#
_cell.length_a   1.000
_cell.length_b   1.000
_cell.length_c   1.000
_cell.angle_alpha   90.00
_cell.angle_beta   90.00
_cell.angle_gamma   90.00
#
_symmetry.space_group_name_H-M   'P 1'
#
loop_
_entity.id
_entity.type
_entity.pdbx_description
1 polymer ?
#
loop_
_entity_poly.entity_id
_entity_poly.type
_entity_poly.pdbx_seq_one_letter_code
_entity_poly.pdbx_strand_id
1 'polypeptide(L)'
;MPFVYSNESIKKRDGFLNTKPFEKFSGKLFSALSAFAFINASAYTGYLQAQTEATIEEVVVTSRKKSESLQDVPISVSALNEESLEQKGINVFEDYLMQLPGVTAGGSGPGTSTIYIRGLASTTPNLTTAGVAGLTPNVSFYLDEQPLAQPGRNLDVYAADIARVEVLGGPQGTLFGASSQAGVVRMITNKPVIGESSSSLEVESRFSPEGEPGYKFEYVSNVPMGDSTALRFVAYRDRRGGYIDQVAGQLDASGSARFRAAGTVRENGLPVNSSRGGFQAGADLSGVNFNKADAYVREDANQVDYEGFRASIAHEINDNWDANVTFQTQTIDADGVFFADPNLGDLEIQRYSEDTIEDEYDNMNFTLNGSIGELEIVYAGAYTDRTSDQIVDYTDYLFVGQYLPYYICDYYVTYTTYAPGNVPTGSCAAPNLFVDSTTNTEVTTHELRINAPLGDNASLTAGVFMSDLELTELNLFTYPGSVYNDIDYSPNYALTDISSTGVINNAAAGWFSAGPYSEPVIFFNDIRRTDKQKGFFGEVSFDITETSELSVGARWYDIEVDFEGSANSSFGNGFGNSDQQKYGSNLSAQYAPGNANGYPDKAATDGTIGKVTYSWNPSEDIMYYVTWSEGFRPGLLNRPVGASSPDGSYTVKPEVKSDEVTNYEFGWKALLADGKLRFNGSAFMVDVTGLQSTIFDPSIVNLFFSDNAADAEIRGVEGDFIYAPNIDGWIYSGAFSMLDTEITSSLVPTNDIKVGSELAFAPGFQGNLSARNEWGMSSGNVGHFQAQLVWSDSSYSDVMEPNKALQDSYSYINIRAGISNDDWMAELYIDNINDERAEISNTFVFDRQRVAVIRPTTVGLRYKKYFN
;
A
#
# COMPACT_ATOMS: atom_id res chain seq x y z
N MET A 1 33.26 -20.77 27.84
CA MET A 1 32.60 -21.86 27.09
C MET A 1 31.96 -21.17 25.90
N PRO A 2 32.40 -21.41 24.69
CA PRO A 2 31.82 -20.76 23.52
C PRO A 2 30.56 -21.52 23.07
N PHE A 3 29.45 -20.84 22.93
CA PHE A 3 28.30 -21.38 22.23
C PHE A 3 28.55 -21.27 20.72
N VAL A 4 28.70 -22.41 20.11
CA VAL A 4 28.75 -22.59 18.67
C VAL A 4 27.31 -22.51 18.17
N TYR A 5 26.96 -21.49 17.41
CA TYR A 5 25.78 -21.51 16.58
C TYR A 5 26.05 -22.47 15.41
N SER A 6 25.32 -23.56 15.38
CA SER A 6 25.36 -24.50 14.28
C SER A 6 24.49 -23.94 13.12
N ASN A 7 25.16 -23.59 12.04
CA ASN A 7 24.55 -23.49 10.69
C ASN A 7 23.99 -24.85 10.27
N GLU A 8 22.75 -25.12 10.53
CA GLU A 8 22.00 -26.27 9.99
C GLU A 8 20.55 -25.89 9.67
N SER A 9 20.34 -25.07 8.66
CA SER A 9 19.06 -25.03 7.95
C SER A 9 19.15 -24.58 6.48
N ILE A 10 20.33 -24.61 5.88
CA ILE A 10 20.42 -24.61 4.42
C ILE A 10 20.65 -26.06 3.98
N LYS A 11 19.61 -26.84 3.94
CA LYS A 11 19.59 -28.14 3.25
C LYS A 11 18.44 -28.16 2.22
N LYS A 12 18.87 -27.81 0.96
CA LYS A 12 18.46 -28.54 -0.27
C LYS A 12 16.99 -28.92 -0.36
N ARG A 13 16.22 -28.10 -1.02
CA ARG A 13 15.13 -28.59 -1.87
C ARG A 13 15.63 -28.80 -3.31
N ASP A 14 16.61 -29.69 -3.48
CA ASP A 14 16.90 -30.29 -4.77
C ASP A 14 16.08 -31.58 -4.92
N GLY A 15 15.20 -31.59 -5.88
CA GLY A 15 14.64 -32.79 -6.43
C GLY A 15 13.15 -32.93 -6.36
N PHE A 16 12.47 -32.42 -7.41
CA PHE A 16 11.55 -33.25 -8.21
C PHE A 16 10.91 -32.40 -9.32
N LEU A 17 11.00 -32.95 -10.54
CA LEU A 17 10.32 -32.52 -11.76
C LEU A 17 11.09 -31.60 -12.71
N ASN A 18 12.08 -32.19 -13.31
CA ASN A 18 12.54 -31.86 -14.66
C ASN A 18 11.49 -32.35 -15.67
N THR A 19 10.61 -31.52 -16.16
CA THR A 19 9.69 -31.83 -17.24
C THR A 19 9.66 -30.75 -18.29
N LYS A 20 10.53 -30.87 -19.28
CA LYS A 20 10.24 -30.28 -20.60
C LYS A 20 9.14 -31.12 -21.27
N PRO A 21 7.89 -30.63 -21.33
CA PRO A 21 7.07 -30.89 -22.49
C PRO A 21 6.06 -29.79 -22.86
N PHE A 22 6.46 -28.53 -22.99
CA PHE A 22 5.48 -27.45 -23.21
C PHE A 22 5.33 -26.95 -24.65
N GLU A 23 6.19 -27.32 -25.58
CA GLU A 23 6.01 -26.98 -27.01
C GLU A 23 4.80 -27.69 -27.72
N LYS A 24 4.09 -28.57 -27.02
CA LYS A 24 2.89 -29.24 -27.56
C LYS A 24 1.55 -28.75 -27.01
N PHE A 25 1.56 -27.79 -26.11
CA PHE A 25 0.33 -27.31 -25.42
C PHE A 25 -0.34 -26.12 -26.12
N SER A 26 0.40 -25.24 -26.81
CA SER A 26 -0.17 -24.10 -27.53
C SER A 26 -1.16 -24.51 -28.64
N GLY A 27 -0.91 -25.60 -29.32
CA GLY A 27 -1.82 -26.13 -30.38
C GLY A 27 -3.12 -26.77 -29.85
N LYS A 28 -3.15 -27.19 -28.57
CA LYS A 28 -4.36 -27.78 -27.96
C LYS A 28 -5.24 -26.77 -27.23
N LEU A 29 -4.68 -25.66 -26.78
CA LEU A 29 -5.44 -24.58 -26.18
C LEU A 29 -6.25 -23.82 -27.23
N PHE A 30 -5.69 -23.60 -28.43
CA PHE A 30 -6.41 -23.04 -29.58
C PHE A 30 -7.55 -23.96 -30.05
N SER A 31 -7.43 -25.27 -29.92
CA SER A 31 -8.50 -26.20 -30.26
C SER A 31 -9.59 -26.26 -29.16
N ALA A 32 -9.28 -26.00 -27.91
CA ALA A 32 -10.28 -25.88 -26.83
C ALA A 32 -11.09 -24.59 -26.95
N LEU A 33 -10.45 -23.47 -27.25
CA LEU A 33 -11.13 -22.19 -27.51
C LEU A 33 -12.01 -22.24 -28.75
N SER A 34 -11.59 -22.95 -29.83
CA SER A 34 -12.43 -23.18 -31.00
C SER A 34 -13.58 -24.14 -30.72
N ALA A 35 -13.43 -25.11 -29.81
CA ALA A 35 -14.53 -25.99 -29.39
C ALA A 35 -15.59 -25.22 -28.56
N PHE A 36 -15.20 -24.27 -27.71
CA PHE A 36 -16.13 -23.40 -26.97
C PHE A 36 -16.88 -22.42 -27.89
N ALA A 37 -16.23 -21.88 -28.92
CA ALA A 37 -16.89 -21.06 -29.94
C ALA A 37 -17.88 -21.87 -30.81
N PHE A 38 -17.63 -23.16 -31.03
CA PHE A 38 -18.54 -24.05 -31.78
C PHE A 38 -19.73 -24.51 -30.93
N ILE A 39 -19.62 -24.60 -29.60
CA ILE A 39 -20.73 -24.97 -28.71
C ILE A 39 -21.78 -23.85 -28.68
N ASN A 40 -21.36 -22.59 -28.77
CA ASN A 40 -22.26 -21.45 -28.82
C ASN A 40 -23.03 -21.33 -30.17
N ALA A 41 -22.44 -21.79 -31.27
CA ALA A 41 -23.11 -21.67 -32.56
C ALA A 41 -24.23 -22.71 -32.77
N SER A 42 -24.27 -23.82 -32.00
CA SER A 42 -25.25 -24.89 -32.12
C SER A 42 -26.38 -24.83 -31.07
N ALA A 43 -26.32 -23.94 -30.07
CA ALA A 43 -27.31 -23.87 -28.98
C ALA A 43 -28.47 -22.87 -29.25
N TYR A 44 -28.51 -22.23 -30.40
CA TYR A 44 -29.53 -21.23 -30.74
C TYR A 44 -30.86 -21.76 -31.20
N THR A 45 -31.17 -23.04 -31.03
CA THR A 45 -32.47 -23.58 -31.38
C THR A 45 -33.06 -24.41 -30.24
N GLY A 46 -33.69 -23.76 -29.29
CA GLY A 46 -34.48 -24.43 -28.25
C GLY A 46 -34.81 -23.56 -27.06
N TYR A 47 -35.70 -22.65 -27.24
CA TYR A 47 -36.23 -21.82 -26.14
C TYR A 47 -37.07 -22.63 -25.16
N LEU A 48 -36.72 -22.62 -23.90
CA LEU A 48 -37.65 -22.63 -22.78
C LEU A 48 -37.15 -21.60 -21.76
N GLN A 49 -38.00 -20.57 -21.57
CA GLN A 49 -37.79 -19.45 -20.72
C GLN A 49 -37.67 -19.89 -19.23
N ALA A 50 -36.53 -19.66 -18.64
CA ALA A 50 -36.48 -19.13 -17.30
C ALA A 50 -35.99 -17.69 -17.47
N GLN A 51 -36.90 -16.72 -17.41
CA GLN A 51 -36.58 -15.30 -17.33
C GLN A 51 -36.01 -15.05 -15.93
N THR A 52 -34.71 -14.97 -15.82
CA THR A 52 -34.07 -14.22 -14.73
C THR A 52 -34.12 -12.77 -15.16
N GLU A 53 -35.09 -11.99 -14.69
CA GLU A 53 -35.00 -10.53 -14.75
C GLU A 53 -33.75 -10.15 -13.96
N ALA A 54 -32.75 -9.60 -14.63
CA ALA A 54 -31.58 -9.04 -13.96
C ALA A 54 -32.07 -7.83 -13.12
N THR A 55 -32.02 -7.98 -11.81
CA THR A 55 -32.39 -6.94 -10.85
C THR A 55 -31.11 -6.38 -10.24
N ILE A 56 -31.06 -5.05 -10.07
CA ILE A 56 -29.97 -4.41 -9.33
C ILE A 56 -30.16 -4.74 -7.86
N GLU A 57 -29.20 -5.43 -7.25
CA GLU A 57 -29.25 -5.73 -5.81
C GLU A 57 -29.10 -4.45 -4.98
N GLU A 58 -29.83 -4.39 -3.87
CA GLU A 58 -29.64 -3.38 -2.85
C GLU A 58 -28.31 -3.64 -2.12
N VAL A 59 -27.44 -2.64 -2.10
CA VAL A 59 -26.15 -2.72 -1.41
C VAL A 59 -26.28 -2.02 -0.06
N VAL A 60 -26.11 -2.76 1.03
CA VAL A 60 -26.06 -2.22 2.39
C VAL A 60 -24.61 -1.86 2.71
N VAL A 61 -24.39 -0.66 3.26
CA VAL A 61 -23.08 -0.16 3.68
C VAL A 61 -23.09 0.25 5.15
N THR A 62 -21.91 0.37 5.75
CA THR A 62 -21.74 0.81 7.14
C THR A 62 -20.85 2.06 7.24
N SER A 63 -20.88 2.86 6.22
CA SER A 63 -20.03 4.06 6.01
C SER A 63 -20.29 5.20 7.02
N ARG A 64 -21.45 5.25 7.67
CA ARG A 64 -21.79 6.18 8.75
C ARG A 64 -21.77 5.51 10.14
N LYS A 65 -21.07 4.38 10.29
CA LYS A 65 -21.04 3.58 11.53
C LYS A 65 -22.41 3.01 11.95
N LYS A 66 -23.34 2.94 11.03
CA LYS A 66 -24.67 2.29 11.12
C LYS A 66 -24.99 1.63 9.77
N SER A 67 -25.85 0.62 9.79
CA SER A 67 -26.24 -0.13 8.60
C SER A 67 -27.29 0.67 7.82
N GLU A 68 -27.00 1.06 6.58
CA GLU A 68 -27.88 1.87 5.72
C GLU A 68 -27.80 1.38 4.26
N SER A 69 -28.86 1.61 3.47
CA SER A 69 -28.80 1.40 2.02
C SER A 69 -27.80 2.36 1.38
N LEU A 70 -27.02 1.88 0.43
CA LEU A 70 -26.07 2.72 -0.33
C LEU A 70 -26.75 3.95 -0.93
N GLN A 71 -28.02 3.83 -1.36
CA GLN A 71 -28.78 4.92 -1.97
C GLN A 71 -29.21 5.99 -0.95
N ASP A 72 -29.28 5.64 0.36
CA ASP A 72 -29.72 6.55 1.41
C ASP A 72 -28.57 7.30 2.10
N VAL A 73 -27.32 6.96 1.76
CA VAL A 73 -26.14 7.54 2.40
C VAL A 73 -25.61 8.76 1.62
N PRO A 74 -25.67 10.00 2.17
CA PRO A 74 -25.28 11.21 1.48
C PRO A 74 -23.75 11.45 1.53
N ILE A 75 -22.97 10.49 1.07
CA ILE A 75 -21.50 10.58 0.88
C ILE A 75 -21.10 9.79 -0.37
N SER A 76 -19.94 10.11 -0.93
CA SER A 76 -19.34 9.31 -1.99
C SER A 76 -18.87 7.97 -1.45
N VAL A 77 -19.54 6.89 -1.83
CA VAL A 77 -19.20 5.51 -1.48
C VAL A 77 -19.27 4.65 -2.70
N SER A 78 -18.19 3.97 -3.02
CA SER A 78 -18.15 2.84 -3.95
C SER A 78 -18.09 1.55 -3.15
N ALA A 79 -18.90 0.55 -3.50
CA ALA A 79 -18.91 -0.74 -2.82
C ALA A 79 -18.83 -1.88 -3.81
N LEU A 80 -17.90 -2.80 -3.57
CA LEU A 80 -17.78 -4.09 -4.25
C LEU A 80 -18.34 -5.14 -3.29
N ASN A 81 -19.54 -5.67 -3.55
CA ASN A 81 -20.13 -6.76 -2.78
C ASN A 81 -19.45 -8.11 -3.11
N GLU A 82 -19.75 -9.16 -2.33
CA GLU A 82 -19.19 -10.50 -2.50
C GLU A 82 -19.33 -11.02 -3.93
N GLU A 83 -20.50 -10.82 -4.55
CA GLU A 83 -20.76 -11.21 -5.93
C GLU A 83 -19.84 -10.47 -6.92
N SER A 84 -19.66 -9.15 -6.76
CA SER A 84 -18.76 -8.34 -7.59
C SER A 84 -17.31 -8.79 -7.43
N LEU A 85 -16.86 -9.10 -6.21
CA LEU A 85 -15.52 -9.60 -5.92
C LEU A 85 -15.29 -10.95 -6.63
N GLU A 86 -16.26 -11.87 -6.53
CA GLU A 86 -16.20 -13.18 -7.17
C GLU A 86 -16.24 -13.08 -8.70
N GLN A 87 -17.19 -12.29 -9.28
CA GLN A 87 -17.35 -12.11 -10.73
C GLN A 87 -16.13 -11.47 -11.40
N LYS A 88 -15.40 -10.62 -10.68
CA LYS A 88 -14.20 -9.94 -11.19
C LYS A 88 -12.92 -10.69 -10.86
N GLY A 89 -12.97 -11.72 -10.00
CA GLY A 89 -11.81 -12.50 -9.57
C GLY A 89 -10.84 -11.72 -8.69
N ILE A 90 -11.37 -10.86 -7.83
CA ILE A 90 -10.59 -9.99 -6.93
C ILE A 90 -10.15 -10.79 -5.71
N ASN A 91 -8.84 -10.91 -5.49
CA ASN A 91 -8.26 -11.66 -4.38
C ASN A 91 -7.18 -10.88 -3.60
N VAL A 92 -6.37 -10.06 -4.27
CA VAL A 92 -5.28 -9.32 -3.64
C VAL A 92 -5.51 -7.82 -3.74
N PHE A 93 -4.70 -7.07 -3.01
CA PHE A 93 -4.73 -5.63 -2.93
C PHE A 93 -4.76 -4.95 -4.32
N GLU A 94 -3.89 -5.35 -5.23
CA GLU A 94 -3.83 -4.78 -6.58
C GLU A 94 -5.14 -5.01 -7.38
N ASP A 95 -5.75 -6.17 -7.23
CA ASP A 95 -6.96 -6.52 -7.99
C ASP A 95 -8.12 -5.58 -7.66
N TYR A 96 -8.37 -5.24 -6.37
CA TYR A 96 -9.50 -4.36 -6.04
C TYR A 96 -9.22 -2.88 -6.29
N LEU A 97 -7.96 -2.43 -6.21
CA LEU A 97 -7.61 -1.05 -6.55
C LEU A 97 -7.93 -0.72 -8.00
N MET A 98 -7.63 -1.62 -8.92
CA MET A 98 -7.88 -1.43 -10.35
C MET A 98 -9.38 -1.37 -10.70
N GLN A 99 -10.25 -1.76 -9.76
CA GLN A 99 -11.71 -1.70 -9.93
C GLN A 99 -12.34 -0.40 -9.41
N LEU A 100 -11.59 0.44 -8.73
CA LEU A 100 -12.06 1.62 -8.01
C LEU A 100 -11.42 2.89 -8.60
N PRO A 101 -12.03 3.51 -9.64
CA PRO A 101 -11.52 4.75 -10.20
C PRO A 101 -11.41 5.85 -9.15
N GLY A 102 -10.33 6.64 -9.25
CA GLY A 102 -9.96 7.63 -8.23
C GLY A 102 -9.16 7.04 -7.07
N VAL A 103 -8.94 5.72 -7.07
CA VAL A 103 -8.02 5.01 -6.16
C VAL A 103 -6.79 4.60 -6.94
N THR A 104 -5.62 4.91 -6.43
CA THR A 104 -4.32 4.54 -6.99
C THR A 104 -3.42 3.98 -5.90
N ALA A 105 -2.35 3.32 -6.29
CA ALA A 105 -1.37 2.81 -5.36
C ALA A 105 0.04 3.29 -5.71
N GLY A 106 0.87 3.46 -4.69
CA GLY A 106 2.32 3.53 -4.82
C GLY A 106 2.93 2.34 -4.10
N GLY A 107 4.13 1.93 -4.51
CA GLY A 107 4.84 0.81 -3.88
C GLY A 107 5.54 -0.07 -4.90
N SER A 108 6.16 -1.12 -4.43
CA SER A 108 7.00 -2.01 -5.22
C SER A 108 6.52 -3.46 -5.23
N GLY A 109 5.30 -3.73 -4.80
CA GLY A 109 4.71 -5.06 -4.84
C GLY A 109 4.03 -5.50 -3.54
N PRO A 110 3.74 -6.80 -3.39
CA PRO A 110 3.07 -7.37 -2.22
C PRO A 110 3.70 -6.96 -0.88
N GLY A 111 2.86 -6.61 0.09
CA GLY A 111 3.29 -6.17 1.43
C GLY A 111 3.96 -4.80 1.49
N THR A 112 4.15 -4.10 0.34
CA THR A 112 4.90 -2.83 0.25
C THR A 112 4.12 -1.67 -0.34
N SER A 113 2.81 -1.79 -0.50
CA SER A 113 1.97 -0.81 -1.18
C SER A 113 1.34 0.22 -0.23
N THR A 114 1.00 1.38 -0.79
CA THR A 114 0.26 2.46 -0.13
C THR A 114 -0.90 2.88 -1.02
N ILE A 115 -2.07 3.15 -0.40
CA ILE A 115 -3.28 3.58 -1.11
C ILE A 115 -3.35 5.10 -1.17
N TYR A 116 -3.77 5.62 -2.32
CA TYR A 116 -4.14 7.02 -2.52
C TYR A 116 -5.57 7.12 -3.05
N ILE A 117 -6.31 8.12 -2.62
CA ILE A 117 -7.66 8.43 -3.09
C ILE A 117 -7.70 9.87 -3.58
N ARG A 118 -8.39 10.10 -4.71
CA ARG A 118 -8.57 11.42 -5.34
C ARG A 118 -7.25 12.15 -5.62
N GLY A 119 -6.17 11.40 -5.87
CA GLY A 119 -4.87 11.96 -6.19
C GLY A 119 -4.16 12.68 -5.01
N LEU A 120 -4.61 12.49 -3.77
CA LEU A 120 -3.92 13.04 -2.61
C LEU A 120 -2.67 12.20 -2.30
N ALA A 121 -1.60 12.45 -3.02
CA ALA A 121 -0.30 11.83 -2.86
C ALA A 121 0.82 12.85 -3.08
N SER A 122 1.98 12.62 -2.48
CA SER A 122 3.11 13.54 -2.56
C SER A 122 4.37 12.92 -3.13
N THR A 123 4.76 11.75 -2.65
CA THR A 123 6.03 11.10 -3.02
C THR A 123 5.86 9.58 -3.07
N THR A 124 6.69 8.92 -3.85
CA THR A 124 6.78 7.46 -3.86
C THR A 124 7.19 6.95 -2.47
N PRO A 125 6.58 5.88 -1.96
CA PRO A 125 7.02 5.24 -0.73
C PRO A 125 8.50 4.87 -0.77
N ASN A 126 9.16 4.94 0.40
CA ASN A 126 10.56 4.55 0.50
C ASN A 126 10.71 3.04 0.21
N LEU A 127 11.57 2.72 -0.77
CA LEU A 127 11.77 1.34 -1.23
C LEU A 127 12.55 0.47 -0.24
N THR A 128 13.27 1.07 0.70
CA THR A 128 14.21 0.32 1.55
C THR A 128 13.77 0.16 2.98
N THR A 129 13.08 1.15 3.51
CA THR A 129 12.64 1.16 4.91
C THR A 129 11.38 1.99 4.98
N ALA A 130 10.31 1.39 5.37
CA ALA A 130 9.03 2.07 5.32
C ALA A 130 8.44 2.34 6.69
N GLY A 131 8.99 1.70 7.71
CA GLY A 131 8.34 1.65 8.98
C GLY A 131 8.40 2.96 9.76
N VAL A 132 9.36 3.07 10.63
CA VAL A 132 9.39 4.05 11.73
C VAL A 132 9.41 5.51 11.27
N ALA A 133 10.15 5.82 10.21
CA ALA A 133 10.25 7.16 9.64
C ALA A 133 9.21 7.44 8.54
N GLY A 134 8.32 6.50 8.29
CA GLY A 134 7.27 6.61 7.28
C GLY A 134 6.18 7.60 7.70
N LEU A 135 5.64 8.30 6.70
CA LEU A 135 4.45 9.13 6.89
C LEU A 135 3.27 8.24 7.27
N THR A 136 2.42 8.75 8.14
CA THR A 136 1.11 8.13 8.36
C THR A 136 0.30 8.18 7.05
N PRO A 137 -0.42 7.14 6.65
CA PRO A 137 -1.18 7.13 5.40
C PRO A 137 -2.23 8.24 5.32
N ASN A 138 -2.57 8.67 4.10
CA ASN A 138 -3.68 9.60 3.83
C ASN A 138 -5.04 8.92 3.85
N VAL A 139 -5.04 7.62 3.63
CA VAL A 139 -6.23 6.76 3.54
C VAL A 139 -6.21 5.78 4.70
N SER A 140 -7.26 5.78 5.50
CA SER A 140 -7.45 4.75 6.52
C SER A 140 -7.86 3.45 5.87
N PHE A 141 -7.24 2.36 6.31
CA PHE A 141 -7.62 1.01 5.96
C PHE A 141 -8.26 0.33 7.16
N TYR A 142 -9.43 -0.26 6.96
CA TYR A 142 -10.19 -0.96 8.01
C TYR A 142 -10.41 -2.43 7.64
N LEU A 143 -10.19 -3.31 8.59
CA LEU A 143 -10.66 -4.70 8.54
C LEU A 143 -11.79 -4.82 9.57
N ASP A 144 -13.02 -5.06 9.10
CA ASP A 144 -14.23 -4.96 9.92
C ASP A 144 -14.34 -3.58 10.62
N GLU A 145 -14.30 -3.54 11.94
CA GLU A 145 -14.40 -2.31 12.74
C GLU A 145 -13.04 -1.77 13.17
N GLN A 146 -11.94 -2.44 12.82
CA GLN A 146 -10.59 -2.09 13.26
C GLN A 146 -9.84 -1.25 12.22
N PRO A 147 -9.33 -0.05 12.57
CA PRO A 147 -8.37 0.65 11.74
C PRO A 147 -7.01 -0.06 11.78
N LEU A 148 -6.43 -0.28 10.59
CA LEU A 148 -5.14 -0.93 10.38
C LEU A 148 -4.17 -0.04 9.58
N ALA A 149 -4.43 1.27 9.51
CA ALA A 149 -3.49 2.21 8.91
C ALA A 149 -2.20 2.24 9.73
N GLN A 150 -1.08 1.91 9.09
CA GLN A 150 0.23 1.85 9.72
C GLN A 150 1.19 2.84 9.03
N PRO A 151 2.16 3.41 9.75
CA PRO A 151 3.17 4.27 9.15
C PRO A 151 3.94 3.58 8.03
N GLY A 152 4.12 4.26 6.91
CA GLY A 152 4.94 3.83 5.80
C GLY A 152 4.34 2.84 4.82
N ARG A 153 3.57 1.86 5.27
CA ARG A 153 2.97 0.82 4.43
C ARG A 153 1.58 0.45 4.92
N ASN A 154 0.66 0.21 3.99
CA ASN A 154 -0.61 -0.39 4.34
C ASN A 154 -0.44 -1.89 4.66
N LEU A 155 -1.35 -2.44 5.44
CA LEU A 155 -1.48 -3.88 5.56
C LEU A 155 -2.12 -4.41 4.28
N ASP A 156 -1.50 -5.40 3.65
CA ASP A 156 -2.01 -6.06 2.45
C ASP A 156 -2.86 -7.26 2.89
N VAL A 157 -4.18 -7.11 2.88
CA VAL A 157 -5.11 -8.15 3.32
C VAL A 157 -5.66 -8.89 2.11
N TYR A 158 -5.48 -10.21 2.09
CA TYR A 158 -6.04 -11.11 1.07
C TYR A 158 -7.57 -11.19 1.19
N ALA A 159 -8.28 -11.06 0.06
CA ALA A 159 -9.73 -10.94 0.01
C ALA A 159 -10.47 -12.31 -0.01
N ALA A 160 -10.11 -13.25 0.90
CA ALA A 160 -10.83 -14.50 1.06
C ALA A 160 -12.11 -14.31 1.88
N ASP A 161 -13.24 -14.74 1.35
CA ASP A 161 -14.54 -14.74 2.05
C ASP A 161 -14.89 -13.35 2.63
N ILE A 162 -14.84 -12.35 1.79
CA ILE A 162 -15.14 -10.95 2.09
C ILE A 162 -16.58 -10.63 1.67
N ALA A 163 -17.37 -10.10 2.59
CA ALA A 163 -18.75 -9.68 2.31
C ALA A 163 -18.79 -8.48 1.35
N ARG A 164 -17.87 -7.53 1.53
CA ARG A 164 -17.72 -6.37 0.66
C ARG A 164 -16.46 -5.56 0.96
N VAL A 165 -16.05 -4.79 -0.02
CA VAL A 165 -15.07 -3.71 0.12
C VAL A 165 -15.80 -2.37 -0.11
N GLU A 166 -15.77 -1.48 0.88
CA GLU A 166 -16.34 -0.12 0.79
C GLU A 166 -15.19 0.88 0.65
N VAL A 167 -15.30 1.81 -0.31
CA VAL A 167 -14.38 2.94 -0.45
C VAL A 167 -15.16 4.24 -0.29
N LEU A 168 -14.79 5.00 0.72
CA LEU A 168 -15.38 6.30 1.03
C LEU A 168 -14.43 7.37 0.52
N GLY A 169 -14.84 8.15 -0.48
CA GLY A 169 -14.05 9.25 -1.03
C GLY A 169 -14.13 10.52 -0.19
N GLY A 170 -13.02 11.27 -0.16
CA GLY A 170 -12.89 12.51 0.59
C GLY A 170 -12.76 12.35 2.11
N PRO A 171 -12.60 13.47 2.86
CA PRO A 171 -12.34 13.44 4.28
C PRO A 171 -13.44 12.78 5.10
N GLN A 172 -13.09 11.76 5.87
CA GLN A 172 -13.97 11.02 6.77
C GLN A 172 -13.50 11.11 8.25
N GLY A 173 -12.64 12.05 8.56
CA GLY A 173 -11.98 12.17 9.88
C GLY A 173 -12.93 12.27 11.07
N THR A 174 -14.15 12.80 10.90
CA THR A 174 -15.12 12.94 11.99
C THR A 174 -15.52 11.58 12.59
N LEU A 175 -15.77 10.55 11.78
CA LEU A 175 -16.15 9.22 12.24
C LEU A 175 -14.99 8.22 12.30
N PHE A 176 -14.00 8.36 11.40
CA PHE A 176 -12.91 7.40 11.23
C PHE A 176 -11.56 7.86 11.79
N GLY A 177 -11.44 9.13 12.14
CA GLY A 177 -10.26 9.68 12.82
C GLY A 177 -9.11 10.07 11.92
N ALA A 178 -7.90 10.02 12.47
CA ALA A 178 -6.68 10.34 11.75
C ALA A 178 -6.46 9.43 10.54
N SER A 179 -5.66 9.89 9.57
CA SER A 179 -5.33 9.14 8.35
C SER A 179 -6.51 8.87 7.40
N SER A 180 -7.65 9.50 7.63
CA SER A 180 -8.82 9.46 6.73
C SER A 180 -9.08 10.79 6.02
N GLN A 181 -8.01 11.53 5.74
CA GLN A 181 -8.12 12.82 5.06
C GLN A 181 -8.43 12.71 3.56
N ALA A 182 -7.95 11.67 2.89
CA ALA A 182 -8.29 11.40 1.49
C ALA A 182 -9.49 10.47 1.35
N GLY A 183 -9.72 9.62 2.35
CA GLY A 183 -10.80 8.65 2.36
C GLY A 183 -10.53 7.46 3.26
N VAL A 184 -11.40 6.45 3.13
CA VAL A 184 -11.33 5.20 3.90
C VAL A 184 -11.59 4.03 2.96
N VAL A 185 -10.78 2.98 3.08
CA VAL A 185 -11.05 1.66 2.51
C VAL A 185 -11.43 0.70 3.64
N ARG A 186 -12.57 0.04 3.52
CA ARG A 186 -13.07 -0.91 4.52
C ARG A 186 -13.27 -2.27 3.88
N MET A 187 -12.60 -3.29 4.39
CA MET A 187 -12.88 -4.70 4.09
C MET A 187 -13.76 -5.27 5.21
N ILE A 188 -14.93 -5.77 4.85
CA ILE A 188 -15.89 -6.36 5.77
C ILE A 188 -15.94 -7.86 5.49
N THR A 189 -15.57 -8.67 6.49
CA THR A 189 -15.57 -10.13 6.38
C THR A 189 -16.97 -10.71 6.53
N ASN A 190 -17.22 -11.86 5.89
CA ASN A 190 -18.44 -12.63 6.16
C ASN A 190 -18.45 -13.13 7.60
N LYS A 191 -19.55 -12.91 8.31
CA LYS A 191 -19.74 -13.34 9.69
C LYS A 191 -20.35 -14.74 9.75
N PRO A 192 -20.13 -15.49 10.86
CA PRO A 192 -20.83 -16.77 11.06
C PRO A 192 -22.36 -16.58 11.06
N VAL A 193 -23.07 -17.44 10.33
CA VAL A 193 -24.55 -17.42 10.25
C VAL A 193 -25.11 -18.51 11.16
N ILE A 194 -25.91 -18.09 12.15
CA ILE A 194 -26.51 -18.99 13.13
C ILE A 194 -27.64 -19.81 12.47
N GLY A 195 -27.67 -21.12 12.75
CA GLY A 195 -28.69 -22.02 12.22
C GLY A 195 -28.44 -22.54 10.79
N GLU A 196 -27.43 -22.06 10.10
CA GLU A 196 -27.07 -22.49 8.73
C GLU A 196 -25.78 -23.31 8.69
N SER A 197 -25.79 -24.39 7.91
CA SER A 197 -24.56 -25.15 7.61
C SER A 197 -24.24 -24.98 6.14
N SER A 198 -23.06 -24.48 5.83
CA SER A 198 -22.59 -24.33 4.45
C SER A 198 -21.09 -24.52 4.40
N SER A 199 -20.58 -24.98 3.27
CA SER A 199 -19.16 -24.91 3.00
C SER A 199 -18.89 -24.83 1.50
N SER A 200 -17.74 -24.28 1.14
CA SER A 200 -17.28 -24.21 -0.24
C SER A 200 -15.80 -24.54 -0.34
N LEU A 201 -15.42 -25.07 -1.50
CA LEU A 201 -14.04 -25.33 -1.87
C LEU A 201 -13.80 -24.75 -3.25
N GLU A 202 -12.84 -23.83 -3.36
CA GLU A 202 -12.38 -23.27 -4.61
C GLU A 202 -10.96 -23.72 -4.90
N VAL A 203 -10.72 -24.09 -6.15
CA VAL A 203 -9.41 -24.41 -6.70
C VAL A 203 -9.22 -23.68 -8.03
N GLU A 204 -8.05 -23.12 -8.22
CA GLU A 204 -7.70 -22.41 -9.43
C GLU A 204 -6.32 -22.82 -9.91
N SER A 205 -6.14 -22.83 -11.22
CA SER A 205 -4.84 -22.96 -11.87
C SER A 205 -4.71 -21.87 -12.90
N ARG A 206 -3.61 -21.13 -12.86
CA ARG A 206 -3.33 -20.01 -13.76
C ARG A 206 -1.98 -20.17 -14.45
N PHE A 207 -1.89 -19.62 -15.63
CA PHE A 207 -0.71 -19.67 -16.47
C PHE A 207 -0.53 -18.34 -17.19
N SER A 208 0.69 -17.81 -17.16
CA SER A 208 1.12 -16.69 -17.99
C SER A 208 2.11 -17.19 -19.04
N PRO A 209 1.98 -16.83 -20.33
CA PRO A 209 2.99 -17.16 -21.33
C PRO A 209 4.39 -16.62 -21.02
N GLU A 210 4.45 -15.53 -20.26
CA GLU A 210 5.66 -14.84 -19.84
C GLU A 210 5.87 -14.95 -18.34
N GLY A 211 5.68 -16.15 -17.78
CA GLY A 211 5.87 -16.33 -16.34
C GLY A 211 5.61 -17.76 -15.87
N GLU A 212 5.87 -17.97 -14.60
CA GLU A 212 5.61 -19.24 -13.92
C GLU A 212 4.11 -19.49 -13.69
N PRO A 213 3.67 -20.78 -13.66
CA PRO A 213 2.29 -21.12 -13.33
C PRO A 213 1.97 -20.82 -11.86
N GLY A 214 0.72 -20.45 -11.61
CA GLY A 214 0.18 -20.25 -10.27
C GLY A 214 -1.00 -21.17 -9.97
N TYR A 215 -1.38 -21.23 -8.69
CA TYR A 215 -2.56 -21.96 -8.23
C TYR A 215 -3.17 -21.30 -7.00
N LYS A 216 -4.48 -21.48 -6.83
CA LYS A 216 -5.21 -21.05 -5.64
C LYS A 216 -5.98 -22.22 -5.05
N PHE A 217 -6.05 -22.23 -3.73
CA PHE A 217 -6.93 -23.07 -2.94
C PHE A 217 -7.61 -22.19 -1.88
N GLU A 218 -8.93 -22.29 -1.79
CA GLU A 218 -9.69 -21.60 -0.75
C GLU A 218 -10.79 -22.54 -0.21
N TYR A 219 -10.91 -22.60 1.10
CA TYR A 219 -11.95 -23.36 1.78
C TYR A 219 -12.67 -22.47 2.78
N VAL A 220 -14.00 -22.46 2.71
CA VAL A 220 -14.87 -21.74 3.63
C VAL A 220 -15.86 -22.73 4.24
N SER A 221 -16.15 -22.60 5.53
CA SER A 221 -17.17 -23.41 6.21
C SER A 221 -17.87 -22.63 7.30
N ASN A 222 -19.20 -22.67 7.30
CA ASN A 222 -20.06 -22.16 8.36
C ASN A 222 -20.73 -23.33 9.09
N VAL A 223 -20.53 -23.40 10.40
CA VAL A 223 -20.98 -24.52 11.24
C VAL A 223 -21.81 -23.99 12.39
N PRO A 224 -23.15 -24.27 12.43
CA PRO A 224 -24.00 -23.89 13.55
C PRO A 224 -23.68 -24.75 14.77
N MET A 225 -23.66 -24.14 15.95
CA MET A 225 -23.44 -24.78 17.24
C MET A 225 -24.66 -24.54 18.17
N GLY A 226 -25.76 -25.20 17.90
CA GLY A 226 -27.05 -24.97 18.57
C GLY A 226 -27.79 -23.77 17.99
N ASP A 227 -28.68 -23.20 18.76
CA ASP A 227 -29.64 -22.19 18.30
C ASP A 227 -29.12 -20.75 18.40
N SER A 228 -28.00 -20.53 19.07
CA SER A 228 -27.50 -19.18 19.37
C SER A 228 -26.05 -18.99 19.07
N THR A 229 -25.37 -19.94 18.42
CA THR A 229 -23.92 -19.86 18.13
C THR A 229 -23.62 -20.44 16.78
N ALA A 230 -22.71 -19.82 16.06
CA ALA A 230 -22.11 -20.37 14.84
C ALA A 230 -20.60 -20.11 14.80
N LEU A 231 -19.90 -20.99 14.09
CA LEU A 231 -18.48 -20.86 13.77
C LEU A 231 -18.33 -20.71 12.26
N ARG A 232 -17.36 -19.86 11.83
CA ARG A 232 -16.96 -19.75 10.43
C ARG A 232 -15.46 -19.93 10.34
N PHE A 233 -15.03 -20.78 9.40
CA PHE A 233 -13.62 -21.04 9.11
C PHE A 233 -13.31 -20.72 7.67
N VAL A 234 -12.18 -20.06 7.45
CA VAL A 234 -11.63 -19.75 6.14
C VAL A 234 -10.17 -20.16 6.14
N ALA A 235 -9.75 -20.87 5.09
CA ALA A 235 -8.34 -21.18 4.88
C ALA A 235 -8.03 -21.01 3.40
N TYR A 236 -6.91 -20.40 3.08
CA TYR A 236 -6.51 -20.17 1.70
C TYR A 236 -5.00 -20.28 1.53
N ARG A 237 -4.63 -20.62 0.30
CA ARG A 237 -3.29 -20.47 -0.25
C ARG A 237 -3.41 -20.04 -1.70
N ASP A 238 -2.76 -18.93 -2.06
CA ASP A 238 -2.69 -18.42 -3.42
C ASP A 238 -1.23 -18.21 -3.81
N ARG A 239 -0.70 -19.08 -4.67
CA ARG A 239 0.61 -18.91 -5.27
C ARG A 239 0.46 -18.25 -6.62
N ARG A 240 1.09 -17.10 -6.78
CA ARG A 240 1.22 -16.37 -8.04
C ARG A 240 2.65 -16.51 -8.54
N GLY A 241 2.84 -17.15 -9.69
CA GLY A 241 4.16 -17.36 -10.30
C GLY A 241 4.82 -16.03 -10.69
N GLY A 242 6.13 -16.00 -10.76
CA GLY A 242 6.89 -14.83 -11.20
C GLY A 242 6.71 -14.52 -12.68
N TYR A 243 7.15 -13.32 -13.10
CA TYR A 243 7.11 -12.85 -14.50
C TYR A 243 8.19 -11.79 -14.80
N ILE A 244 9.06 -11.47 -13.84
CA ILE A 244 10.17 -10.54 -14.04
C ILE A 244 11.48 -11.32 -14.04
N ASP A 245 12.28 -11.13 -15.08
CA ASP A 245 13.55 -11.80 -15.26
C ASP A 245 14.70 -11.00 -14.63
N GLN A 246 15.46 -11.63 -13.76
CA GLN A 246 16.74 -11.12 -13.31
C GLN A 246 17.82 -11.51 -14.33
N VAL A 247 18.26 -10.53 -15.12
CA VAL A 247 19.17 -10.76 -16.24
C VAL A 247 20.63 -10.54 -15.89
N ALA A 248 21.52 -11.16 -16.66
CA ALA A 248 22.96 -11.03 -16.48
C ALA A 248 23.42 -9.58 -16.65
N GLY A 249 24.35 -9.19 -15.81
CA GLY A 249 24.99 -7.89 -15.90
C GLY A 249 26.13 -7.76 -14.92
N GLN A 250 26.94 -6.74 -15.10
CA GLN A 250 28.07 -6.45 -14.20
C GLN A 250 28.04 -4.97 -13.81
N LEU A 251 28.30 -4.71 -12.55
CA LEU A 251 28.40 -3.36 -12.02
C LEU A 251 29.66 -3.20 -11.19
N ASP A 252 30.26 -2.03 -11.24
CA ASP A 252 31.41 -1.67 -10.40
C ASP A 252 31.26 -0.26 -9.81
N ALA A 253 32.12 0.08 -8.88
CA ALA A 253 32.07 1.34 -8.13
C ALA A 253 32.37 2.59 -8.97
N SER A 254 32.80 2.46 -10.23
CA SER A 254 33.04 3.62 -11.13
C SER A 254 31.74 4.36 -11.46
N GLY A 255 30.58 3.68 -11.39
CA GLY A 255 29.24 4.26 -11.51
C GLY A 255 28.81 5.16 -10.36
N SER A 256 29.57 5.20 -9.25
CA SER A 256 29.23 5.99 -8.07
C SER A 256 29.00 7.46 -8.39
N ALA A 257 27.99 8.05 -7.75
CA ALA A 257 27.75 9.49 -7.76
C ALA A 257 29.00 10.31 -7.37
N ARG A 258 29.93 9.75 -6.61
CA ARG A 258 31.19 10.37 -6.22
C ARG A 258 32.03 10.80 -7.42
N PHE A 259 32.05 10.01 -8.49
CA PHE A 259 32.86 10.26 -9.69
C PHE A 259 32.07 10.96 -10.81
N ARG A 260 30.77 11.09 -10.64
CA ARG A 260 29.85 11.67 -11.61
C ARG A 260 30.00 13.18 -11.67
N ALA A 261 30.15 13.73 -12.90
CA ALA A 261 30.20 15.17 -13.12
C ALA A 261 28.82 15.82 -13.06
N ALA A 262 28.74 17.02 -12.48
CA ALA A 262 27.57 17.87 -12.61
C ALA A 262 27.24 18.14 -14.08
N GLY A 263 25.96 18.11 -14.45
CA GLY A 263 25.51 18.24 -15.84
C GLY A 263 25.39 16.89 -16.58
N THR A 264 25.86 15.77 -16.02
CA THR A 264 25.53 14.45 -16.56
C THR A 264 24.02 14.29 -16.58
N VAL A 265 23.47 13.87 -17.72
CA VAL A 265 22.02 13.67 -17.86
C VAL A 265 21.61 12.36 -17.20
N ARG A 266 20.57 12.42 -16.37
CA ARG A 266 19.95 11.27 -15.71
C ARG A 266 19.01 10.52 -16.67
N GLU A 267 18.53 9.35 -16.30
CA GLU A 267 17.57 8.58 -17.12
C GLU A 267 16.26 9.35 -17.36
N ASN A 268 15.79 10.16 -16.42
CA ASN A 268 14.63 11.04 -16.60
C ASN A 268 14.90 12.29 -17.48
N GLY A 269 16.07 12.38 -18.10
CA GLY A 269 16.45 13.50 -18.98
C GLY A 269 16.91 14.78 -18.25
N LEU A 270 16.85 14.82 -16.92
CA LEU A 270 17.29 15.96 -16.14
C LEU A 270 18.81 15.91 -15.88
N PRO A 271 19.53 17.03 -15.93
CA PRO A 271 20.95 17.06 -15.60
C PRO A 271 21.16 16.88 -14.09
N VAL A 272 22.20 16.13 -13.72
CA VAL A 272 22.70 16.07 -12.35
C VAL A 272 23.13 17.47 -11.92
N ASN A 273 22.60 17.97 -10.83
CA ASN A 273 23.00 19.23 -10.24
C ASN A 273 24.33 19.11 -9.46
N SER A 274 24.84 20.21 -8.92
CA SER A 274 26.11 20.20 -8.18
C SER A 274 26.06 19.40 -6.87
N SER A 275 24.87 19.16 -6.31
CA SER A 275 24.70 18.35 -5.12
C SER A 275 24.75 16.84 -5.39
N ARG A 276 24.34 16.44 -6.58
CA ARG A 276 24.45 15.07 -7.09
C ARG A 276 25.70 14.83 -7.93
N GLY A 277 26.50 15.86 -8.17
CA GLY A 277 27.84 15.78 -8.72
C GLY A 277 28.85 15.44 -7.63
N GLY A 278 29.69 14.43 -7.88
CA GLY A 278 30.59 13.86 -6.89
C GLY A 278 31.77 14.72 -6.50
N PHE A 279 32.37 14.41 -5.36
CA PHE A 279 33.60 15.04 -4.85
C PHE A 279 34.81 14.86 -5.79
N GLN A 280 34.76 13.82 -6.61
CA GLN A 280 35.84 13.46 -7.54
C GLN A 280 35.36 13.53 -9.01
N ALA A 281 34.36 14.38 -9.27
CA ALA A 281 33.86 14.57 -10.62
C ALA A 281 34.97 14.91 -11.64
N GLY A 282 35.06 14.11 -12.70
CA GLY A 282 36.06 14.26 -13.73
C GLY A 282 37.48 13.77 -13.36
N ALA A 283 37.63 13.02 -12.27
CA ALA A 283 38.90 12.37 -11.93
C ALA A 283 39.30 11.36 -13.01
N ASP A 284 40.63 11.28 -13.27
CA ASP A 284 41.19 10.22 -14.11
C ASP A 284 41.25 8.90 -13.28
N LEU A 285 40.33 8.01 -13.54
CA LEU A 285 40.18 6.74 -12.84
C LEU A 285 41.01 5.59 -13.48
N SER A 286 41.85 5.88 -14.46
CA SER A 286 42.64 4.87 -15.18
C SER A 286 43.63 4.09 -14.30
N GLY A 287 43.97 4.63 -13.12
CA GLY A 287 44.82 3.98 -12.10
C GLY A 287 44.04 3.13 -11.07
N VAL A 288 42.73 3.04 -11.20
CA VAL A 288 41.88 2.32 -10.24
C VAL A 288 41.43 0.97 -10.81
N ASN A 289 41.63 -0.09 -10.04
CA ASN A 289 41.06 -1.40 -10.34
C ASN A 289 39.68 -1.54 -9.70
N PHE A 290 38.64 -1.57 -10.50
CA PHE A 290 37.27 -1.75 -10.06
C PHE A 290 36.88 -3.23 -10.14
N ASN A 291 36.69 -3.88 -8.98
CA ASN A 291 36.10 -5.20 -8.92
C ASN A 291 34.60 -5.10 -9.23
N LYS A 292 34.11 -6.06 -9.99
CA LYS A 292 32.71 -6.07 -10.45
C LYS A 292 31.87 -6.98 -9.57
N ALA A 293 30.63 -6.59 -9.36
CA ALA A 293 29.56 -7.46 -8.94
C ALA A 293 28.88 -8.07 -10.16
N ASP A 294 28.64 -9.35 -10.14
CA ASP A 294 27.81 -10.06 -11.11
C ASP A 294 26.34 -10.02 -10.64
N ALA A 295 25.41 -9.75 -11.55
CA ALA A 295 24.00 -9.83 -11.27
C ALA A 295 23.57 -11.30 -11.06
N TYR A 296 22.62 -11.50 -10.14
CA TYR A 296 21.92 -12.79 -10.00
C TYR A 296 21.05 -13.02 -11.23
N VAL A 297 21.15 -14.18 -11.83
CA VAL A 297 20.36 -14.55 -13.02
C VAL A 297 19.31 -15.56 -12.63
N ARG A 298 18.05 -15.18 -12.79
CA ARG A 298 16.88 -16.01 -12.49
C ARG A 298 15.74 -15.62 -13.41
N GLU A 299 15.15 -16.57 -14.12
CA GLU A 299 13.91 -16.36 -14.86
C GLU A 299 12.73 -16.28 -13.86
N ASP A 300 11.74 -15.45 -14.16
CA ASP A 300 10.48 -15.34 -13.41
C ASP A 300 10.68 -15.14 -11.89
N ALA A 301 11.57 -14.23 -11.50
CA ALA A 301 12.12 -14.14 -10.14
C ALA A 301 11.12 -13.68 -9.07
N ASN A 302 10.01 -13.01 -9.44
CA ASN A 302 9.09 -12.34 -8.53
C ASN A 302 7.83 -13.16 -8.22
N GLN A 303 8.00 -14.38 -7.75
CA GLN A 303 6.87 -15.17 -7.26
C GLN A 303 6.36 -14.66 -5.91
N VAL A 304 5.08 -14.90 -5.60
CA VAL A 304 4.49 -14.63 -4.29
C VAL A 304 3.52 -15.73 -3.86
N ASP A 305 3.60 -16.13 -2.61
CA ASP A 305 2.65 -17.01 -1.93
C ASP A 305 1.88 -16.20 -0.86
N TYR A 306 0.55 -16.24 -0.91
CA TYR A 306 -0.36 -15.77 0.14
C TYR A 306 -0.92 -16.99 0.86
N GLU A 307 -0.74 -17.08 2.15
CA GLU A 307 -1.34 -18.13 2.99
C GLU A 307 -2.09 -17.48 4.15
N GLY A 308 -3.24 -18.05 4.52
CA GLY A 308 -3.97 -17.50 5.67
C GLY A 308 -5.07 -18.40 6.17
N PHE A 309 -5.46 -18.08 7.39
CA PHE A 309 -6.54 -18.74 8.11
C PHE A 309 -7.34 -17.72 8.91
N ARG A 310 -8.68 -17.84 8.88
CA ARG A 310 -9.57 -17.06 9.73
C ARG A 310 -10.56 -17.97 10.43
N ALA A 311 -10.75 -17.78 11.74
CA ALA A 311 -11.75 -18.43 12.54
C ALA A 311 -12.61 -17.38 13.27
N SER A 312 -13.89 -17.43 13.08
CA SER A 312 -14.84 -16.51 13.70
C SER A 312 -15.90 -17.28 14.48
N ILE A 313 -16.34 -16.72 15.60
CA ILE A 313 -17.48 -17.20 16.39
C ILE A 313 -18.47 -16.06 16.57
N ALA A 314 -19.71 -16.28 16.19
CA ALA A 314 -20.84 -15.41 16.50
C ALA A 314 -21.71 -16.08 17.56
N HIS A 315 -22.13 -15.31 18.57
CA HIS A 315 -22.96 -15.78 19.66
C HIS A 315 -24.06 -14.77 20.01
N GLU A 316 -25.31 -15.18 19.89
CA GLU A 316 -26.44 -14.43 20.39
C GLU A 316 -26.56 -14.68 21.89
N ILE A 317 -26.23 -13.68 22.72
CA ILE A 317 -26.29 -13.74 24.18
C ILE A 317 -27.75 -13.76 24.62
N ASN A 318 -28.56 -12.95 23.95
CA ASN A 318 -30.04 -12.90 24.09
C ASN A 318 -30.60 -12.05 22.92
N ASP A 319 -31.92 -11.86 22.88
CA ASP A 319 -32.62 -11.14 21.80
C ASP A 319 -32.11 -9.71 21.53
N ASN A 320 -31.36 -9.10 22.45
CA ASN A 320 -30.87 -7.72 22.35
C ASN A 320 -29.35 -7.61 22.29
N TRP A 321 -28.61 -8.70 22.46
CA TRP A 321 -27.14 -8.67 22.54
C TRP A 321 -26.51 -9.82 21.79
N ASP A 322 -25.55 -9.49 20.91
CA ASP A 322 -24.70 -10.46 20.22
C ASP A 322 -23.23 -10.09 20.37
N ALA A 323 -22.39 -11.09 20.25
CA ALA A 323 -20.95 -10.94 20.27
C ALA A 323 -20.32 -11.69 19.11
N ASN A 324 -19.29 -11.11 18.53
CA ASN A 324 -18.45 -11.73 17.52
C ASN A 324 -16.98 -11.67 17.94
N VAL A 325 -16.27 -12.80 17.82
CA VAL A 325 -14.81 -12.88 18.00
C VAL A 325 -14.22 -13.46 16.74
N THR A 326 -13.21 -12.81 16.19
CA THR A 326 -12.49 -13.30 15.02
C THR A 326 -10.99 -13.34 15.32
N PHE A 327 -10.36 -14.45 14.99
CA PHE A 327 -8.91 -14.58 14.89
C PHE A 327 -8.57 -14.79 13.41
N GLN A 328 -7.55 -14.07 12.93
CA GLN A 328 -7.03 -14.19 11.56
C GLN A 328 -5.52 -14.14 11.58
N THR A 329 -4.90 -15.00 10.79
CA THR A 329 -3.47 -14.97 10.49
C THR A 329 -3.26 -15.00 8.98
N GLN A 330 -2.23 -14.30 8.51
CA GLN A 330 -1.84 -14.29 7.10
C GLN A 330 -0.32 -14.14 6.99
N THR A 331 0.26 -14.87 6.05
CA THR A 331 1.65 -14.70 5.61
C THR A 331 1.70 -14.38 4.12
N ILE A 332 2.50 -13.41 3.75
CA ILE A 332 2.94 -13.11 2.38
C ILE A 332 4.41 -13.45 2.30
N ASP A 333 4.76 -14.40 1.45
CA ASP A 333 6.15 -14.79 1.17
C ASP A 333 6.43 -14.49 -0.31
N ALA A 334 7.27 -13.49 -0.58
CA ALA A 334 7.60 -13.07 -1.94
C ALA A 334 9.10 -13.01 -2.17
N ASP A 335 9.51 -13.56 -3.29
CA ASP A 335 10.86 -13.50 -3.83
C ASP A 335 10.99 -12.38 -4.87
N GLY A 336 12.20 -11.87 -5.05
CA GLY A 336 12.54 -10.90 -6.09
C GLY A 336 11.86 -9.53 -5.91
N VAL A 337 11.78 -8.80 -7.01
CA VAL A 337 11.16 -7.47 -7.05
C VAL A 337 10.03 -7.41 -8.07
N PHE A 338 9.02 -6.56 -7.81
CA PHE A 338 7.84 -6.40 -8.67
C PHE A 338 7.96 -5.17 -9.58
N PHE A 339 9.18 -4.77 -9.90
CA PHE A 339 9.46 -3.69 -10.85
C PHE A 339 10.58 -4.08 -11.81
N ALA A 340 10.51 -3.55 -13.03
CA ALA A 340 11.48 -3.74 -14.10
C ALA A 340 12.31 -2.47 -14.34
N ASP A 341 13.44 -2.61 -15.04
CA ASP A 341 14.26 -1.52 -15.56
C ASP A 341 13.97 -1.34 -17.06
N PRO A 342 13.26 -0.28 -17.48
CA PRO A 342 12.86 -0.12 -18.88
C PRO A 342 14.04 0.06 -19.86
N ASN A 343 15.27 0.26 -19.35
CA ASN A 343 16.46 0.36 -20.17
C ASN A 343 17.12 -0.99 -20.51
N LEU A 344 16.66 -2.10 -19.89
CA LEU A 344 17.20 -3.44 -20.16
C LEU A 344 16.37 -4.16 -21.22
N GLY A 345 15.17 -4.54 -20.89
CA GLY A 345 14.24 -5.23 -21.77
C GLY A 345 12.84 -5.27 -21.16
N ASP A 346 11.91 -5.93 -21.85
CA ASP A 346 10.57 -6.08 -21.31
C ASP A 346 10.62 -7.03 -20.11
N LEU A 347 10.11 -6.58 -18.95
CA LEU A 347 10.09 -7.31 -17.69
C LEU A 347 11.47 -7.78 -17.19
N GLU A 348 12.54 -7.03 -17.52
CA GLU A 348 13.91 -7.38 -17.13
C GLU A 348 14.44 -6.42 -16.04
N ILE A 349 15.29 -6.96 -15.15
CA ILE A 349 16.01 -6.19 -14.14
C ILE A 349 17.37 -6.83 -13.83
N GLN A 350 18.31 -6.02 -13.31
CA GLN A 350 19.58 -6.50 -12.74
C GLN A 350 19.59 -6.29 -11.24
N ARG A 351 19.80 -7.38 -10.49
CA ARG A 351 19.92 -7.36 -9.02
C ARG A 351 21.23 -8.04 -8.63
N TYR A 352 21.93 -7.49 -7.68
CA TYR A 352 23.29 -7.89 -7.26
C TYR A 352 23.29 -8.52 -5.86
N SER A 353 22.15 -8.55 -5.21
CA SER A 353 21.84 -9.25 -3.97
C SER A 353 20.45 -9.87 -4.11
N GLU A 354 20.08 -10.77 -3.23
CA GLU A 354 18.72 -11.31 -3.15
C GLU A 354 17.75 -10.23 -2.67
N ASP A 355 16.52 -10.29 -3.16
CA ASP A 355 15.38 -9.55 -2.65
C ASP A 355 14.35 -10.56 -2.14
N THR A 356 13.88 -10.39 -0.91
CA THR A 356 12.83 -11.23 -0.31
C THR A 356 11.99 -10.40 0.65
N ILE A 357 10.75 -10.79 0.83
CA ILE A 357 9.87 -10.29 1.89
C ILE A 357 9.05 -11.44 2.44
N GLU A 358 9.06 -11.59 3.76
CA GLU A 358 8.09 -12.36 4.53
C GLU A 358 7.33 -11.39 5.43
N ASP A 359 6.03 -11.23 5.18
CA ASP A 359 5.15 -10.31 5.91
C ASP A 359 4.04 -11.12 6.54
N GLU A 360 4.08 -11.24 7.87
CA GLU A 360 3.14 -12.03 8.65
C GLU A 360 2.35 -11.12 9.59
N TYR A 361 1.05 -11.34 9.72
CA TYR A 361 0.27 -10.72 10.78
C TYR A 361 -0.71 -11.69 11.43
N ASP A 362 -0.88 -11.49 12.73
CA ASP A 362 -1.95 -12.05 13.55
C ASP A 362 -2.90 -10.94 13.96
N ASN A 363 -4.19 -11.17 13.78
CA ASN A 363 -5.23 -10.23 14.17
C ASN A 363 -6.30 -10.91 15.01
N MET A 364 -6.66 -10.31 16.13
CA MET A 364 -7.78 -10.71 16.95
C MET A 364 -8.72 -9.54 17.16
N ASN A 365 -9.97 -9.68 16.76
CA ASN A 365 -10.98 -8.66 17.01
C ASN A 365 -12.19 -9.22 17.78
N PHE A 366 -12.81 -8.34 18.54
CA PHE A 366 -14.01 -8.61 19.34
C PHE A 366 -15.01 -7.47 19.10
N THR A 367 -16.23 -7.83 18.73
CA THR A 367 -17.33 -6.87 18.60
C THR A 367 -18.49 -7.34 19.49
N LEU A 368 -19.02 -6.42 20.29
CA LEU A 368 -20.23 -6.62 21.10
C LEU A 368 -21.27 -5.59 20.63
N ASN A 369 -22.36 -6.08 20.10
CA ASN A 369 -23.51 -5.28 19.72
C ASN A 369 -24.62 -5.47 20.74
N GLY A 370 -25.34 -4.40 21.06
CA GLY A 370 -26.44 -4.48 21.99
C GLY A 370 -27.45 -3.37 21.82
N SER A 371 -28.67 -3.61 22.33
CA SER A 371 -29.70 -2.58 22.35
C SER A 371 -30.34 -2.47 23.72
N ILE A 372 -30.63 -1.24 24.16
CA ILE A 372 -31.40 -0.92 25.36
C ILE A 372 -32.52 0.04 24.96
N GLY A 373 -33.69 -0.53 24.71
CA GLY A 373 -34.78 0.19 24.06
C GLY A 373 -34.41 0.54 22.64
N GLU A 374 -34.39 1.83 22.30
CA GLU A 374 -33.99 2.35 20.99
C GLU A 374 -32.51 2.76 20.91
N LEU A 375 -31.78 2.63 22.03
CA LEU A 375 -30.35 2.92 22.08
C LEU A 375 -29.56 1.68 21.62
N GLU A 376 -28.84 1.80 20.52
CA GLU A 376 -27.85 0.82 20.06
C GLU A 376 -26.48 1.13 20.67
N ILE A 377 -25.76 0.10 21.09
CA ILE A 377 -24.44 0.19 21.70
C ILE A 377 -23.54 -0.78 20.97
N VAL A 378 -22.40 -0.29 20.50
CA VAL A 378 -21.38 -1.12 19.86
C VAL A 378 -20.05 -0.88 20.57
N TYR A 379 -19.43 -1.98 21.02
CA TYR A 379 -18.04 -1.99 21.43
C TYR A 379 -17.23 -2.82 20.44
N ALA A 380 -16.14 -2.24 19.93
CA ALA A 380 -15.17 -2.91 19.09
C ALA A 380 -13.78 -2.79 19.72
N GLY A 381 -13.14 -3.93 19.96
CA GLY A 381 -11.77 -4.00 20.45
C GLY A 381 -10.95 -4.93 19.57
N ALA A 382 -9.70 -4.57 19.31
CA ALA A 382 -8.84 -5.40 18.49
C ALA A 382 -7.36 -5.28 18.86
N TYR A 383 -6.61 -6.34 18.54
CA TYR A 383 -5.16 -6.41 18.64
C TYR A 383 -4.60 -7.00 17.35
N THR A 384 -3.56 -6.37 16.84
CA THR A 384 -2.81 -6.85 15.67
C THR A 384 -1.33 -6.88 16.02
N ASP A 385 -0.67 -7.96 15.67
CA ASP A 385 0.77 -8.14 15.69
C ASP A 385 1.24 -8.44 14.26
N ARG A 386 2.18 -7.65 13.73
CA ARG A 386 2.72 -7.82 12.38
C ARG A 386 4.24 -7.80 12.42
N THR A 387 4.85 -8.79 11.77
CA THR A 387 6.29 -8.85 11.50
C THR A 387 6.52 -8.82 10.00
N SER A 388 7.47 -8.01 9.56
CA SER A 388 7.93 -7.96 8.16
C SER A 388 9.44 -8.09 8.13
N ASP A 389 9.93 -9.22 7.64
CA ASP A 389 11.34 -9.52 7.43
C ASP A 389 11.69 -9.40 5.95
N GLN A 390 12.72 -8.63 5.62
CA GLN A 390 13.10 -8.32 4.25
C GLN A 390 14.60 -8.36 4.03
N ILE A 391 15.00 -8.89 2.89
CA ILE A 391 16.31 -8.61 2.28
C ILE A 391 16.03 -7.75 1.04
N VAL A 392 16.69 -6.60 0.95
CA VAL A 392 16.52 -5.66 -0.17
C VAL A 392 17.87 -5.35 -0.80
N ASP A 393 18.03 -5.63 -2.07
CA ASP A 393 19.20 -5.17 -2.83
C ASP A 393 19.22 -3.62 -2.86
N TYR A 394 20.25 -3.06 -2.26
CA TYR A 394 20.43 -1.61 -2.11
C TYR A 394 21.49 -1.04 -3.07
N THR A 395 21.89 -1.82 -4.06
CA THR A 395 22.99 -1.46 -4.99
C THR A 395 22.69 -0.21 -5.80
N ASP A 396 21.43 0.09 -6.07
CA ASP A 396 21.03 1.33 -6.76
C ASP A 396 21.46 2.61 -6.00
N TYR A 397 21.66 2.53 -4.69
CA TYR A 397 22.20 3.64 -3.89
C TYR A 397 23.60 4.10 -4.35
N LEU A 398 24.34 3.26 -5.06
CA LEU A 398 25.61 3.59 -5.70
C LEU A 398 25.50 4.84 -6.59
N PHE A 399 24.37 5.03 -7.25
CA PHE A 399 24.17 6.12 -8.21
C PHE A 399 23.94 7.49 -7.56
N VAL A 400 23.55 7.53 -6.29
CA VAL A 400 23.35 8.78 -5.52
C VAL A 400 24.22 8.86 -4.26
N GLY A 401 24.70 7.74 -3.75
CA GLY A 401 25.51 7.64 -2.52
C GLY A 401 26.96 8.06 -2.76
N GLN A 402 27.29 9.35 -2.62
CA GLN A 402 28.65 9.86 -2.82
C GLN A 402 29.68 9.27 -1.83
N TYR A 403 29.22 8.76 -0.70
CA TYR A 403 30.08 8.19 0.35
C TYR A 403 30.40 6.70 0.19
N LEU A 404 29.68 6.00 -0.72
CA LEU A 404 29.88 4.56 -0.90
C LEU A 404 31.33 4.15 -1.11
N PRO A 405 32.14 4.81 -1.98
CA PRO A 405 33.53 4.44 -2.18
C PRO A 405 34.41 4.51 -0.91
N TYR A 406 33.98 5.26 0.12
CA TYR A 406 34.72 5.25 1.39
C TYR A 406 34.69 3.89 2.10
N TYR A 407 33.69 3.07 1.83
CA TYR A 407 33.52 1.76 2.45
C TYR A 407 34.12 0.62 1.66
N ILE A 408 34.19 0.77 0.33
CA ILE A 408 34.58 -0.32 -0.57
C ILE A 408 35.79 -0.03 -1.45
N CYS A 409 36.41 1.15 -1.32
CA CYS A 409 37.60 1.52 -2.10
C CYS A 409 38.80 1.85 -1.21
N ASP A 410 39.99 1.66 -1.78
CA ASP A 410 41.25 2.04 -1.14
C ASP A 410 41.31 3.51 -0.79
N TYR A 411 42.03 3.85 0.26
CA TYR A 411 42.26 5.23 0.72
C TYR A 411 42.70 6.16 -0.42
N TYR A 412 43.65 5.70 -1.24
CA TYR A 412 44.19 6.51 -2.34
C TYR A 412 43.18 6.70 -3.48
N VAL A 413 42.16 5.90 -3.60
CA VAL A 413 41.03 6.13 -4.52
C VAL A 413 40.16 7.25 -3.99
N THR A 414 39.87 7.25 -2.68
CA THR A 414 38.85 8.13 -2.10
C THR A 414 39.39 9.47 -1.63
N TYR A 415 40.66 9.58 -1.21
CA TYR A 415 41.20 10.77 -0.55
C TYR A 415 42.25 11.53 -1.33
N THR A 416 42.94 10.95 -2.32
CA THR A 416 44.07 11.61 -2.97
C THR A 416 43.70 12.60 -4.09
N THR A 417 42.47 12.69 -4.50
CA THR A 417 42.06 13.43 -5.70
C THR A 417 41.46 14.79 -5.43
N TYR A 418 41.55 15.31 -4.22
CA TYR A 418 41.13 16.69 -3.96
C TYR A 418 42.07 17.76 -4.51
N ALA A 419 43.27 17.39 -4.96
CA ALA A 419 44.19 18.31 -5.56
C ALA A 419 44.24 18.12 -7.10
N PRO A 420 44.19 19.21 -7.89
CA PRO A 420 44.31 19.12 -9.34
C PRO A 420 45.60 18.38 -9.79
N GLY A 421 45.43 17.39 -10.67
CA GLY A 421 46.51 16.60 -11.21
C GLY A 421 46.87 15.31 -10.48
N ASN A 422 46.22 15.00 -9.37
CA ASN A 422 46.36 13.68 -8.73
C ASN A 422 45.47 12.64 -9.43
N VAL A 423 46.04 11.48 -9.73
CA VAL A 423 45.33 10.33 -10.30
C VAL A 423 45.09 9.36 -9.18
N PRO A 424 43.82 8.96 -8.88
CA PRO A 424 43.54 7.92 -7.92
C PRO A 424 44.22 6.61 -8.34
N THR A 425 44.76 5.89 -7.36
CA THR A 425 45.30 4.55 -7.57
C THR A 425 44.87 3.60 -6.46
N GLY A 426 44.66 2.35 -6.81
CA GLY A 426 44.23 1.33 -5.88
C GLY A 426 43.06 0.50 -6.42
N SER A 427 42.32 -0.12 -5.53
CA SER A 427 41.21 -0.99 -5.89
C SER A 427 39.91 -0.58 -5.18
N CYS A 428 38.79 -0.90 -5.81
CA CYS A 428 37.48 -0.89 -5.19
C CYS A 428 36.91 -2.30 -5.20
N ALA A 429 36.29 -2.71 -4.12
CA ALA A 429 35.53 -3.97 -4.05
C ALA A 429 34.23 -3.85 -4.86
N ALA A 430 33.59 -4.97 -5.09
CA ALA A 430 32.32 -5.05 -5.78
C ALA A 430 31.21 -4.35 -4.98
N PRO A 431 30.33 -3.56 -5.63
CA PRO A 431 29.30 -2.77 -4.95
C PRO A 431 27.97 -3.55 -4.74
N ASN A 432 28.02 -4.77 -4.27
CA ASN A 432 26.82 -5.56 -3.93
C ASN A 432 26.33 -5.19 -2.52
N LEU A 433 25.46 -4.22 -2.46
CA LEU A 433 24.91 -3.67 -1.22
C LEU A 433 23.51 -4.24 -0.97
N PHE A 434 23.17 -4.52 0.29
CA PHE A 434 21.82 -4.90 0.65
C PHE A 434 21.44 -4.41 2.06
N VAL A 435 20.14 -4.41 2.31
CA VAL A 435 19.57 -4.12 3.63
C VAL A 435 18.90 -5.39 4.13
N ASP A 436 19.25 -5.79 5.34
CA ASP A 436 18.52 -6.76 6.14
C ASP A 436 17.63 -5.97 7.08
N SER A 437 16.31 -6.14 6.98
CA SER A 437 15.31 -5.30 7.64
C SER A 437 14.28 -6.17 8.34
N THR A 438 14.09 -5.94 9.63
CA THR A 438 12.98 -6.48 10.42
C THR A 438 12.15 -5.33 10.97
N THR A 439 10.85 -5.36 10.73
CA THR A 439 9.89 -4.40 11.27
C THR A 439 8.81 -5.17 12.03
N ASN A 440 8.60 -4.83 13.31
CA ASN A 440 7.50 -5.37 14.12
C ASN A 440 6.54 -4.24 14.46
N THR A 441 5.24 -4.49 14.34
CA THR A 441 4.19 -3.52 14.63
C THR A 441 3.10 -4.16 15.46
N GLU A 442 2.88 -3.65 16.66
CA GLU A 442 1.76 -4.02 17.54
C GLU A 442 0.74 -2.89 17.57
N VAL A 443 -0.53 -3.20 17.38
CA VAL A 443 -1.62 -2.21 17.41
C VAL A 443 -2.76 -2.72 18.29
N THR A 444 -3.13 -1.93 19.28
CA THR A 444 -4.33 -2.17 20.10
C THR A 444 -5.33 -1.04 19.86
N THR A 445 -6.59 -1.38 19.60
CA THR A 445 -7.65 -0.40 19.37
C THR A 445 -8.89 -0.70 20.21
N HIS A 446 -9.57 0.36 20.66
CA HIS A 446 -10.85 0.30 21.37
C HIS A 446 -11.78 1.40 20.86
N GLU A 447 -12.98 1.04 20.47
CA GLU A 447 -14.07 1.96 20.16
C GLU A 447 -15.32 1.56 20.93
N LEU A 448 -15.95 2.54 21.58
CA LEU A 448 -17.29 2.41 22.13
C LEU A 448 -18.15 3.47 21.49
N ARG A 449 -19.23 3.08 20.82
CA ARG A 449 -20.18 4.00 20.18
C ARG A 449 -21.62 3.67 20.52
N ILE A 450 -22.45 4.68 20.40
CA ILE A 450 -23.90 4.60 20.55
C ILE A 450 -24.59 5.19 19.31
N ASN A 451 -25.70 4.59 18.91
CA ASN A 451 -26.65 5.12 17.94
C ASN A 451 -28.01 5.25 18.64
N ALA A 452 -28.62 6.41 18.55
CA ALA A 452 -29.89 6.66 19.24
C ALA A 452 -30.79 7.62 18.42
N PRO A 453 -32.10 7.37 18.34
CA PRO A 453 -33.01 8.41 17.91
C PRO A 453 -33.11 9.51 18.98
N LEU A 454 -33.22 10.75 18.54
CA LEU A 454 -33.43 11.93 19.37
C LEU A 454 -34.83 12.50 19.09
N GLY A 455 -35.88 11.79 19.55
CA GLY A 455 -37.28 12.07 19.19
C GLY A 455 -37.58 11.59 17.76
N ASP A 456 -38.61 12.20 17.11
CA ASP A 456 -39.13 11.71 15.84
C ASP A 456 -38.33 12.22 14.61
N ASN A 457 -37.49 13.25 14.75
CA ASN A 457 -36.89 13.97 13.62
C ASN A 457 -35.37 14.09 13.71
N ALA A 458 -34.71 13.37 14.62
CA ALA A 458 -33.24 13.41 14.70
C ALA A 458 -32.65 12.09 15.15
N SER A 459 -31.40 11.85 14.80
CA SER A 459 -30.59 10.72 15.27
C SER A 459 -29.20 11.18 15.69
N LEU A 460 -28.60 10.43 16.62
CA LEU A 460 -27.26 10.66 17.14
C LEU A 460 -26.41 9.40 16.95
N THR A 461 -25.25 9.57 16.36
CA THR A 461 -24.12 8.66 16.46
C THR A 461 -23.02 9.32 17.27
N ALA A 462 -22.55 8.71 18.37
CA ALA A 462 -21.46 9.28 19.16
C ALA A 462 -20.57 8.18 19.73
N GLY A 463 -19.29 8.46 19.93
CA GLY A 463 -18.37 7.46 20.44
C GLY A 463 -17.05 8.02 20.97
N VAL A 464 -16.29 7.11 21.55
CA VAL A 464 -14.94 7.31 22.04
C VAL A 464 -14.03 6.29 21.38
N PHE A 465 -12.83 6.72 21.02
CA PHE A 465 -11.82 5.89 20.36
C PHE A 465 -10.48 6.02 21.07
N MET A 466 -9.74 4.92 21.19
CA MET A 466 -8.38 4.88 21.70
C MET A 466 -7.57 3.90 20.85
N SER A 467 -6.33 4.26 20.53
CA SER A 467 -5.36 3.40 19.85
C SER A 467 -3.98 3.58 20.45
N ASP A 468 -3.25 2.49 20.56
CA ASP A 468 -1.84 2.44 20.94
C ASP A 468 -1.12 1.58 19.89
N LEU A 469 -0.16 2.19 19.18
CA LEU A 469 0.67 1.53 18.18
C LEU A 469 2.11 1.61 18.64
N GLU A 470 2.80 0.46 18.70
CA GLU A 470 4.26 0.39 18.83
C GLU A 470 4.83 -0.25 17.55
N LEU A 471 5.82 0.43 16.96
CA LEU A 471 6.55 -0.04 15.79
C LEU A 471 8.03 -0.03 16.10
N THR A 472 8.69 -1.17 15.95
CA THR A 472 10.14 -1.31 16.04
C THR A 472 10.72 -1.66 14.69
N GLU A 473 11.84 -1.05 14.32
CA GLU A 473 12.51 -1.25 13.05
C GLU A 473 14.01 -1.45 13.29
N LEU A 474 14.54 -2.59 12.84
CA LEU A 474 15.96 -2.85 12.73
C LEU A 474 16.34 -2.99 11.26
N ASN A 475 17.16 -2.08 10.75
CA ASN A 475 17.70 -2.14 9.38
C ASN A 475 19.22 -2.20 9.45
N LEU A 476 19.80 -3.24 8.88
CA LEU A 476 21.25 -3.45 8.81
C LEU A 476 21.71 -3.26 7.36
N PHE A 477 22.32 -2.11 7.07
CA PHE A 477 22.88 -1.81 5.75
C PHE A 477 24.24 -2.46 5.61
N THR A 478 24.31 -3.50 4.80
CA THR A 478 25.43 -4.41 4.68
C THR A 478 26.18 -4.21 3.36
N TYR A 479 27.48 -3.94 3.45
CA TYR A 479 28.36 -3.73 2.30
C TYR A 479 29.45 -4.79 2.34
N PRO A 480 29.27 -5.97 1.72
CA PRO A 480 30.22 -7.09 1.80
C PRO A 480 31.64 -6.70 1.36
N GLY A 481 31.76 -5.80 0.39
CA GLY A 481 33.05 -5.27 -0.05
C GLY A 481 33.86 -4.52 1.02
N SER A 482 33.23 -4.12 2.13
CA SER A 482 33.89 -3.40 3.22
C SER A 482 34.89 -4.27 3.99
N VAL A 483 34.69 -5.59 4.04
CA VAL A 483 35.59 -6.55 4.74
C VAL A 483 36.76 -7.03 3.88
N TYR A 484 36.71 -6.80 2.57
CA TYR A 484 37.75 -7.30 1.65
C TYR A 484 38.84 -6.27 1.38
N ASN A 485 38.77 -5.13 2.00
CA ASN A 485 39.75 -4.08 1.78
C ASN A 485 40.94 -4.31 2.73
N ASP A 486 42.07 -4.82 2.18
CA ASP A 486 43.41 -4.77 2.79
C ASP A 486 43.88 -3.30 2.85
N ILE A 487 42.99 -2.42 3.26
CA ILE A 487 43.18 -1.00 3.18
C ILE A 487 43.96 -0.55 4.40
N ASP A 488 45.08 0.12 4.13
CA ASP A 488 45.76 0.96 5.10
C ASP A 488 44.85 2.22 5.36
N TYR A 489 43.68 1.97 5.94
CA TYR A 489 42.82 3.06 6.40
C TYR A 489 43.60 3.91 7.39
N SER A 490 43.47 5.19 7.22
CA SER A 490 43.83 6.09 8.30
C SER A 490 43.11 5.61 9.57
N PRO A 491 43.80 5.52 10.71
CA PRO A 491 43.21 5.03 11.97
C PRO A 491 41.94 5.78 12.41
N ASN A 492 41.61 6.87 11.73
CA ASN A 492 40.36 7.64 12.00
C ASN A 492 39.14 7.12 11.23
N TYR A 493 39.28 6.15 10.32
CA TYR A 493 38.24 5.62 9.46
C TYR A 493 38.22 4.09 9.44
N ALA A 494 38.91 3.45 10.39
CA ALA A 494 38.75 2.02 10.55
C ALA A 494 37.29 1.69 10.71
N LEU A 495 36.78 0.75 9.89
CA LEU A 495 35.49 0.15 10.13
C LEU A 495 35.54 -0.50 11.50
N THR A 496 34.82 0.04 12.43
CA THR A 496 34.71 -0.48 13.79
C THR A 496 33.28 -0.96 13.99
N ASP A 497 33.13 -1.87 14.94
CA ASP A 497 31.80 -2.26 15.36
C ASP A 497 30.96 -0.99 15.65
N ILE A 498 29.81 -0.89 15.00
CA ILE A 498 28.91 0.23 15.22
C ILE A 498 27.87 -0.15 16.25
N SER A 499 27.60 0.78 17.16
CA SER A 499 26.62 0.58 18.22
C SER A 499 25.95 1.90 18.56
N SER A 500 24.83 1.79 19.23
CA SER A 500 24.29 2.92 19.96
C SER A 500 25.29 3.44 20.97
N THR A 501 25.36 4.71 21.15
CA THR A 501 26.26 5.32 22.11
C THR A 501 25.75 5.16 23.54
N GLY A 502 26.62 5.47 24.53
CA GLY A 502 26.28 5.30 25.93
C GLY A 502 25.03 6.01 26.43
N VAL A 503 24.54 7.01 25.72
CA VAL A 503 23.32 7.75 26.10
C VAL A 503 22.05 6.93 25.84
N ILE A 504 22.03 6.10 24.82
CA ILE A 504 20.89 5.18 24.57
C ILE A 504 20.72 4.19 25.71
N ASN A 505 21.80 3.79 26.34
CA ASN A 505 21.75 2.96 27.54
C ASN A 505 21.40 3.75 28.81
N ASN A 506 21.08 5.07 28.67
CA ASN A 506 20.63 5.87 29.79
C ASN A 506 19.18 5.50 30.13
N ALA A 507 18.92 5.24 31.41
CA ALA A 507 17.60 4.90 31.91
C ALA A 507 16.51 5.97 31.61
N ALA A 508 16.89 7.19 31.31
CA ALA A 508 15.96 8.26 30.91
C ALA A 508 15.46 8.12 29.45
N ALA A 509 16.14 7.32 28.62
CA ALA A 509 15.79 7.17 27.22
C ALA A 509 14.79 6.02 26.94
N GLY A 510 14.63 5.09 27.88
CA GLY A 510 13.63 4.00 27.80
C GLY A 510 13.92 2.88 26.82
N TRP A 511 14.47 3.17 25.67
CA TRP A 511 14.82 2.22 24.61
C TRP A 511 16.29 2.32 24.23
N PHE A 512 16.90 1.18 23.90
CA PHE A 512 18.29 1.16 23.43
C PHE A 512 18.51 -0.02 22.44
N SER A 513 19.41 0.22 21.50
CA SER A 513 19.78 -0.75 20.47
C SER A 513 20.48 -1.97 21.04
N ALA A 514 20.24 -3.12 20.41
CA ALA A 514 20.84 -4.40 20.76
C ALA A 514 22.32 -4.52 20.35
N GLY A 515 22.84 -3.60 19.49
CA GLY A 515 24.22 -3.64 18.99
C GLY A 515 25.29 -3.91 20.08
N PRO A 516 26.57 -4.04 19.73
CA PRO A 516 27.23 -3.59 18.51
C PRO A 516 27.03 -4.52 17.31
N TYR A 517 27.06 -3.92 16.13
CA TYR A 517 27.02 -4.62 14.85
C TYR A 517 28.40 -4.53 14.18
N SER A 518 28.96 -5.68 13.82
CA SER A 518 30.29 -5.78 13.21
C SER A 518 30.22 -5.63 11.69
N GLU A 519 31.36 -5.37 11.05
CA GLU A 519 31.50 -5.51 9.60
C GLU A 519 30.86 -6.84 9.12
N PRO A 520 30.19 -6.85 7.98
CA PRO A 520 30.09 -5.80 6.95
C PRO A 520 28.93 -4.82 7.13
N VAL A 521 28.31 -4.71 8.29
CA VAL A 521 27.28 -3.71 8.59
C VAL A 521 27.95 -2.34 8.74
N ILE A 522 27.60 -1.38 7.92
CA ILE A 522 28.20 -0.05 7.89
C ILE A 522 27.25 1.08 8.31
N PHE A 523 25.97 0.81 8.33
CA PHE A 523 24.93 1.70 8.82
C PHE A 523 23.79 0.86 9.38
N PHE A 524 23.15 1.35 10.42
CA PHE A 524 21.95 0.72 10.97
C PHE A 524 20.91 1.77 11.39
N ASN A 525 19.66 1.37 11.32
CA ASN A 525 18.55 1.95 12.08
C ASN A 525 18.09 0.92 13.11
N ASP A 526 17.98 1.31 14.37
CA ASP A 526 17.39 0.52 15.44
C ASP A 526 16.50 1.47 16.25
N ILE A 527 15.24 1.55 15.85
CA ILE A 527 14.35 2.65 16.23
C ILE A 527 13.02 2.06 16.67
N ARG A 528 12.45 2.65 17.72
CA ARG A 528 11.07 2.44 18.15
C ARG A 528 10.27 3.72 17.92
N ARG A 529 9.11 3.59 17.34
CA ARG A 529 8.05 4.60 17.24
C ARG A 529 6.85 4.16 18.07
N THR A 530 6.24 5.10 18.81
CA THR A 530 4.99 4.88 19.52
C THR A 530 4.00 5.95 19.11
N ASP A 531 2.83 5.55 18.59
CA ASP A 531 1.74 6.45 18.23
C ASP A 531 0.56 6.19 19.16
N LYS A 532 0.17 7.18 19.97
CA LYS A 532 -0.97 7.11 20.89
C LYS A 532 -2.07 8.05 20.43
N GLN A 533 -3.26 7.54 20.30
CA GLN A 533 -4.40 8.32 19.83
C GLN A 533 -5.60 8.20 20.77
N LYS A 534 -6.28 9.33 21.00
CA LYS A 534 -7.58 9.42 21.67
C LYS A 534 -8.51 10.31 20.86
N GLY A 535 -9.79 9.94 20.80
CA GLY A 535 -10.78 10.75 20.11
C GLY A 535 -12.16 10.64 20.74
N PHE A 536 -12.89 11.74 20.69
CA PHE A 536 -14.34 11.81 20.96
C PHE A 536 -15.01 12.29 19.68
N PHE A 537 -16.00 11.57 19.21
CA PHE A 537 -16.70 11.93 17.98
C PHE A 537 -18.22 11.88 18.16
N GLY A 538 -18.92 12.64 17.35
CA GLY A 538 -20.36 12.56 17.26
C GLY A 538 -20.88 13.23 16.01
N GLU A 539 -22.01 12.70 15.50
CA GLU A 539 -22.77 13.22 14.39
C GLU A 539 -24.26 13.22 14.77
N VAL A 540 -24.92 14.33 14.56
CA VAL A 540 -26.36 14.47 14.72
C VAL A 540 -26.98 14.74 13.37
N SER A 541 -27.95 13.93 12.98
CA SER A 541 -28.76 14.13 11.78
C SER A 541 -30.13 14.62 12.16
N PHE A 542 -30.62 15.63 11.44
CA PHE A 542 -31.92 16.27 11.63
C PHE A 542 -32.75 16.22 10.34
N ASP A 543 -33.94 15.65 10.39
CA ASP A 543 -34.93 15.75 9.33
C ASP A 543 -35.53 17.16 9.33
N ILE A 544 -35.04 18.02 8.40
CA ILE A 544 -35.53 19.39 8.23
C ILE A 544 -36.94 19.38 7.65
N THR A 545 -37.15 18.47 6.72
CA THR A 545 -38.46 18.15 6.10
C THR A 545 -38.54 16.66 5.83
N GLU A 546 -39.70 16.15 5.40
CA GLU A 546 -39.87 14.74 4.99
C GLU A 546 -38.94 14.32 3.85
N THR A 547 -38.32 15.28 3.15
CA THR A 547 -37.47 15.05 1.97
C THR A 547 -36.07 15.64 2.14
N SER A 548 -35.68 16.14 3.32
CA SER A 548 -34.36 16.75 3.50
C SER A 548 -33.81 16.54 4.91
N GLU A 549 -32.54 16.17 4.99
CA GLU A 549 -31.78 15.95 6.22
C GLU A 549 -30.58 16.92 6.30
N LEU A 550 -30.26 17.37 7.48
CA LEU A 550 -29.03 18.09 7.82
C LEU A 550 -28.24 17.28 8.86
N SER A 551 -27.06 16.82 8.52
CA SER A 551 -26.13 16.15 9.42
C SER A 551 -25.00 17.08 9.81
N VAL A 552 -24.66 17.12 11.11
CA VAL A 552 -23.54 17.88 11.65
C VAL A 552 -22.71 16.98 12.53
N GLY A 553 -21.45 16.78 12.16
CA GLY A 553 -20.49 15.96 12.86
C GLY A 553 -19.28 16.73 13.35
N ALA A 554 -18.69 16.29 14.44
CA ALA A 554 -17.43 16.80 14.94
C ALA A 554 -16.61 15.70 15.65
N ARG A 555 -15.30 15.82 15.61
CA ARG A 555 -14.36 14.99 16.36
C ARG A 555 -13.31 15.87 17.04
N TRP A 556 -13.15 15.68 18.34
CA TRP A 556 -11.97 16.09 19.08
C TRP A 556 -10.96 14.94 19.09
N TYR A 557 -9.68 15.27 18.94
CA TYR A 557 -8.58 14.31 18.93
C TYR A 557 -7.35 14.83 19.66
N ASP A 558 -6.55 13.88 20.17
CA ASP A 558 -5.26 14.09 20.83
C ASP A 558 -4.36 12.91 20.43
N ILE A 559 -3.27 13.21 19.71
CA ILE A 559 -2.35 12.23 19.13
C ILE A 559 -0.92 12.60 19.47
N GLU A 560 -0.16 11.63 19.94
CA GLU A 560 1.24 11.76 20.29
C GLU A 560 2.06 10.74 19.51
N VAL A 561 3.15 11.19 18.88
CA VAL A 561 4.12 10.35 18.17
C VAL A 561 5.49 10.54 18.79
N ASP A 562 6.11 9.45 19.26
CA ASP A 562 7.40 9.41 19.93
C ASP A 562 8.41 8.55 19.17
N PHE A 563 9.68 8.98 19.18
CA PHE A 563 10.81 8.26 18.57
C PHE A 563 11.91 8.02 19.60
N GLU A 564 12.35 6.77 19.72
CA GLU A 564 13.49 6.35 20.51
C GLU A 564 14.44 5.47 19.68
N GLY A 565 15.65 5.22 20.19
CA GLY A 565 16.64 4.36 19.53
C GLY A 565 17.76 5.14 18.85
N SER A 566 18.34 4.56 17.80
CA SER A 566 19.45 5.19 17.09
C SER A 566 19.54 4.82 15.61
N ALA A 567 20.25 5.68 14.87
CA ALA A 567 20.60 5.48 13.47
C ALA A 567 22.05 5.90 13.28
N ASN A 568 22.99 4.96 13.17
CA ASN A 568 24.42 5.22 13.18
C ASN A 568 25.16 4.57 12.00
N SER A 569 26.29 5.19 11.64
CA SER A 569 27.20 4.74 10.59
C SER A 569 28.58 4.44 11.16
N SER A 570 29.27 3.43 10.65
CA SER A 570 30.69 3.19 10.90
C SER A 570 31.57 4.30 10.34
N PHE A 571 31.09 4.98 9.30
CA PHE A 571 31.76 6.13 8.71
C PHE A 571 31.68 7.33 9.66
N GLY A 572 32.84 7.80 10.08
CA GLY A 572 32.89 8.97 10.93
C GLY A 572 32.68 8.71 12.41
N ASN A 573 32.99 7.51 12.92
CA ASN A 573 33.10 7.30 14.35
C ASN A 573 33.99 8.34 15.07
N GLY A 574 34.93 8.96 14.35
CA GLY A 574 35.65 10.15 14.80
C GLY A 574 34.88 11.46 14.64
N PHE A 575 33.78 11.45 13.89
CA PHE A 575 32.99 12.65 13.59
C PHE A 575 31.55 12.53 14.04
N GLY A 576 31.15 11.40 14.48
CA GLY A 576 29.81 11.31 14.50
C GLY A 576 28.97 10.27 15.16
N ASN A 577 29.42 9.22 15.60
CA ASN A 577 28.60 8.29 16.36
C ASN A 577 28.60 8.63 17.86
N SER A 578 28.61 9.91 18.19
CA SER A 578 28.47 10.39 19.56
C SER A 578 27.04 10.82 19.83
N ASP A 579 26.65 10.77 21.07
CA ASP A 579 25.33 11.17 21.59
C ASP A 579 24.93 12.61 21.23
N GLN A 580 25.86 13.39 20.74
CA GLN A 580 25.67 14.81 20.45
C GLN A 580 25.54 15.12 18.95
N GLN A 581 25.32 14.10 18.14
CA GLN A 581 25.27 14.30 16.70
C GLN A 581 24.00 14.96 16.21
N LYS A 582 24.23 15.82 15.20
CA LYS A 582 23.17 16.60 14.58
C LYS A 582 22.11 15.78 13.81
N TYR A 583 22.43 14.57 13.35
CA TYR A 583 21.62 13.88 12.34
C TYR A 583 20.94 12.63 12.89
N GLY A 584 20.58 12.65 14.15
CA GLY A 584 19.76 11.63 14.75
C GLY A 584 20.46 10.32 15.00
N SER A 585 21.78 10.33 15.20
CA SER A 585 22.50 9.13 15.59
C SER A 585 22.05 8.56 16.92
N ASN A 586 21.46 9.36 17.76
CA ASN A 586 20.85 8.95 19.03
C ASN A 586 19.51 9.67 19.24
N LEU A 587 18.43 9.07 18.73
CA LEU A 587 17.09 9.66 18.77
C LEU A 587 16.56 9.75 20.20
N SER A 588 16.84 8.74 21.04
CA SER A 588 16.44 8.75 22.44
C SER A 588 17.02 9.95 23.22
N ALA A 589 18.28 10.31 22.94
CA ALA A 589 18.87 11.51 23.54
C ALA A 589 18.38 12.80 22.86
N GLN A 590 18.17 12.77 21.56
CA GLN A 590 17.73 13.93 20.78
C GLN A 590 16.36 14.42 21.20
N TYR A 591 15.45 13.50 21.48
CA TYR A 591 14.07 13.76 21.87
C TYR A 591 13.76 13.50 23.33
N ALA A 592 14.77 13.25 24.17
CA ALA A 592 14.58 13.11 25.62
C ALA A 592 13.88 14.34 26.22
N PRO A 593 12.98 14.18 27.17
CA PRO A 593 12.38 15.32 27.88
C PRO A 593 13.44 16.25 28.44
N GLY A 594 13.40 17.54 28.07
CA GLY A 594 14.40 18.52 28.51
C GLY A 594 15.76 18.39 27.85
N ASN A 595 15.84 17.81 26.65
CA ASN A 595 17.06 17.68 25.86
C ASN A 595 17.78 19.02 25.65
N ALA A 596 19.10 18.97 25.45
CA ALA A 596 19.95 20.16 25.38
C ALA A 596 19.66 21.06 24.15
N ASN A 597 19.03 20.52 23.13
CA ASN A 597 18.71 21.22 21.88
C ASN A 597 17.39 21.98 21.95
N GLY A 598 16.57 21.71 22.98
CA GLY A 598 15.23 22.28 23.11
C GLY A 598 14.25 21.73 22.06
N TYR A 599 14.49 20.53 21.53
CA TYR A 599 13.57 19.86 20.62
C TYR A 599 12.36 19.31 21.37
N PRO A 600 11.20 19.15 20.72
CA PRO A 600 10.06 18.51 21.35
C PRO A 600 10.42 17.06 21.73
N ASP A 601 9.88 16.58 22.84
CA ASP A 601 10.03 15.18 23.25
C ASP A 601 9.12 14.23 22.46
N LYS A 602 8.11 14.77 21.79
CA LYS A 602 7.20 14.07 20.90
C LYS A 602 6.57 15.02 19.89
N ALA A 603 6.07 14.54 18.79
CA ALA A 603 5.16 15.28 17.92
C ALA A 603 3.75 15.16 18.49
N ALA A 604 3.13 16.28 18.84
CA ALA A 604 1.78 16.34 19.38
C ALA A 604 0.84 16.99 18.37
N THR A 605 -0.28 16.34 18.09
CA THR A 605 -1.33 16.82 17.19
C THR A 605 -2.66 16.75 17.91
N ASP A 606 -3.21 17.88 18.29
CA ASP A 606 -4.52 17.97 18.95
C ASP A 606 -5.42 19.01 18.27
N GLY A 607 -6.72 18.78 18.31
CA GLY A 607 -7.65 19.69 17.68
C GLY A 607 -9.07 19.18 17.58
N THR A 608 -9.82 19.87 16.72
CA THR A 608 -11.21 19.47 16.39
C THR A 608 -11.44 19.67 14.91
N ILE A 609 -12.02 18.67 14.26
CA ILE A 609 -12.47 18.74 12.88
C ILE A 609 -13.99 18.58 12.79
N GLY A 610 -14.57 19.10 11.72
CA GLY A 610 -16.01 19.14 11.49
C GLY A 610 -16.45 18.57 10.16
N LYS A 611 -17.74 18.25 10.09
CA LYS A 611 -18.43 17.85 8.87
C LYS A 611 -19.86 18.38 8.92
N VAL A 612 -20.34 18.93 7.80
CA VAL A 612 -21.72 19.34 7.61
C VAL A 612 -22.20 18.80 6.27
N THR A 613 -23.28 18.04 6.28
CA THR A 613 -23.91 17.50 5.08
C THR A 613 -25.39 17.87 5.05
N TYR A 614 -25.84 18.44 3.95
CA TYR A 614 -27.26 18.62 3.65
C TYR A 614 -27.65 17.72 2.50
N SER A 615 -28.67 16.90 2.69
CA SER A 615 -29.24 16.04 1.64
C SER A 615 -30.68 16.44 1.34
N TRP A 616 -31.06 16.22 0.07
CA TRP A 616 -32.39 16.47 -0.44
C TRP A 616 -32.83 15.35 -1.37
N ASN A 617 -33.96 14.72 -1.05
CA ASN A 617 -34.56 13.61 -1.76
C ASN A 617 -35.84 14.10 -2.48
N PRO A 618 -35.73 14.67 -3.71
CA PRO A 618 -36.91 15.13 -4.46
C PRO A 618 -37.89 13.99 -4.81
N SER A 619 -37.44 12.76 -4.79
CA SER A 619 -38.23 11.53 -4.92
C SER A 619 -37.54 10.40 -4.16
N GLU A 620 -38.21 9.25 -3.99
CA GLU A 620 -37.64 8.03 -3.39
C GLU A 620 -36.43 7.49 -4.17
N ASP A 621 -36.34 7.81 -5.46
CA ASP A 621 -35.31 7.31 -6.37
C ASP A 621 -34.11 8.26 -6.55
N ILE A 622 -34.17 9.49 -6.02
CA ILE A 622 -33.16 10.51 -6.30
C ILE A 622 -32.80 11.25 -5.01
N MET A 623 -31.51 11.27 -4.69
CA MET A 623 -30.91 12.10 -3.66
C MET A 623 -29.87 13.04 -4.27
N TYR A 624 -29.84 14.28 -3.80
CA TYR A 624 -28.72 15.21 -3.96
C TYR A 624 -28.18 15.59 -2.60
N TYR A 625 -26.86 15.78 -2.49
CA TYR A 625 -26.28 16.23 -1.25
C TYR A 625 -25.14 17.24 -1.47
N VAL A 626 -24.89 18.07 -0.47
CA VAL A 626 -23.75 18.98 -0.39
C VAL A 626 -23.05 18.74 0.94
N THR A 627 -21.73 18.54 0.87
CA THR A 627 -20.90 18.29 2.06
C THR A 627 -19.76 19.30 2.15
N TRP A 628 -19.54 19.82 3.34
CA TRP A 628 -18.28 20.41 3.79
C TRP A 628 -17.69 19.48 4.82
N SER A 629 -16.41 19.12 4.69
CA SER A 629 -15.72 18.22 5.62
C SER A 629 -14.24 18.55 5.74
N GLU A 630 -13.70 18.30 6.93
CA GLU A 630 -12.29 18.43 7.25
C GLU A 630 -11.64 17.08 7.52
N GLY A 631 -10.34 16.99 7.25
CA GLY A 631 -9.51 15.84 7.57
C GLY A 631 -8.09 16.26 7.86
N PHE A 632 -7.32 15.38 8.48
CA PHE A 632 -5.93 15.65 8.84
C PHE A 632 -5.11 14.36 8.91
N ARG A 633 -3.81 14.53 8.84
CA ARG A 633 -2.81 13.50 9.12
C ARG A 633 -1.90 14.01 10.24
N PRO A 634 -1.55 13.19 11.26
CA PRO A 634 -0.76 13.67 12.38
C PRO A 634 0.67 14.02 11.97
N GLY A 635 1.31 14.85 12.79
CA GLY A 635 2.72 15.17 12.67
C GLY A 635 3.61 14.01 13.09
N LEU A 636 4.91 14.11 12.80
CA LEU A 636 5.92 13.15 13.19
C LEU A 636 7.26 13.83 13.51
N LEU A 637 8.20 13.10 14.11
CA LEU A 637 9.55 13.53 14.38
C LEU A 637 10.49 13.16 13.24
N ASN A 638 11.50 14.01 12.96
CA ASN A 638 12.52 13.75 11.96
C ASN A 638 13.78 13.10 12.56
N ARG A 639 14.38 12.19 11.79
CA ARG A 639 15.63 11.56 12.15
C ARG A 639 16.85 12.47 11.95
N PRO A 640 17.09 13.10 10.77
CA PRO A 640 18.30 13.86 10.49
C PRO A 640 18.17 15.35 10.84
N VAL A 641 17.71 15.67 12.05
CA VAL A 641 17.48 17.06 12.48
C VAL A 641 18.73 17.92 12.43
N GLY A 642 18.58 19.15 11.94
CA GLY A 642 19.66 20.15 11.86
C GLY A 642 20.58 19.96 10.67
N ALA A 643 20.37 18.97 9.82
CA ALA A 643 21.01 18.90 8.49
C ALA A 643 20.55 20.09 7.67
N SER A 644 21.48 20.74 6.96
CA SER A 644 21.20 22.00 6.27
C SER A 644 21.66 21.94 4.82
N SER A 645 20.94 22.66 3.95
CA SER A 645 21.36 22.89 2.57
C SER A 645 22.71 23.63 2.53
N PRO A 646 23.49 23.44 1.45
CA PRO A 646 24.83 24.05 1.31
C PRO A 646 24.84 25.58 1.43
N ASP A 647 23.76 26.22 1.02
CA ASP A 647 23.58 27.70 1.09
C ASP A 647 22.98 28.17 2.42
N GLY A 648 22.60 27.26 3.31
CA GLY A 648 21.99 27.54 4.59
C GLY A 648 20.54 28.04 4.53
N SER A 649 19.90 27.98 3.36
CA SER A 649 18.52 28.45 3.17
C SER A 649 17.48 27.51 3.80
N TYR A 650 17.84 26.26 3.99
CA TYR A 650 16.98 25.24 4.59
C TYR A 650 17.72 24.46 5.67
N THR A 651 16.99 24.04 6.69
CA THR A 651 17.45 23.13 7.75
C THR A 651 16.33 22.18 8.12
N VAL A 652 16.62 20.87 8.18
CA VAL A 652 15.67 19.84 8.56
C VAL A 652 15.15 20.11 9.97
N LYS A 653 13.83 20.26 10.08
CA LYS A 653 13.14 20.56 11.33
C LYS A 653 13.05 19.33 12.22
N PRO A 654 12.98 19.47 13.56
CA PRO A 654 12.79 18.34 14.47
C PRO A 654 11.43 17.66 14.32
N GLU A 655 10.42 18.42 13.95
CA GLU A 655 9.03 18.02 13.87
C GLU A 655 8.42 18.44 12.55
N VAL A 656 7.71 17.52 11.91
CA VAL A 656 6.78 17.78 10.81
C VAL A 656 5.41 18.01 11.42
N LYS A 657 4.74 19.09 11.04
CA LYS A 657 3.39 19.41 11.53
C LYS A 657 2.33 18.57 10.79
N SER A 658 1.14 18.49 11.40
CA SER A 658 -0.02 17.95 10.69
C SER A 658 -0.20 18.62 9.34
N ASP A 659 -0.67 17.88 8.36
CA ASP A 659 -1.30 18.45 7.17
C ASP A 659 -2.82 18.33 7.31
N GLU A 660 -3.52 19.26 6.67
CA GLU A 660 -4.95 19.41 6.80
C GLU A 660 -5.61 19.51 5.42
N VAL A 661 -6.81 19.02 5.32
CA VAL A 661 -7.62 19.12 4.11
C VAL A 661 -9.01 19.67 4.42
N THR A 662 -9.52 20.50 3.52
CA THR A 662 -10.91 20.98 3.52
C THR A 662 -11.56 20.58 2.21
N ASN A 663 -12.68 19.87 2.27
CA ASN A 663 -13.41 19.38 1.11
C ASN A 663 -14.78 20.05 0.98
N TYR A 664 -15.11 20.42 -0.24
CA TYR A 664 -16.43 20.88 -0.67
C TYR A 664 -16.94 19.92 -1.75
N GLU A 665 -18.06 19.28 -1.52
CA GLU A 665 -18.59 18.23 -2.39
C GLU A 665 -20.07 18.44 -2.69
N PHE A 666 -20.45 18.24 -3.95
CA PHE A 666 -21.81 18.06 -4.40
C PHE A 666 -21.96 16.65 -4.99
N GLY A 667 -22.90 15.87 -4.47
CA GLY A 667 -23.11 14.51 -4.96
C GLY A 667 -24.56 14.21 -5.30
N TRP A 668 -24.73 13.10 -5.99
CA TRP A 668 -26.04 12.57 -6.38
C TRP A 668 -26.06 11.04 -6.23
N LYS A 669 -27.23 10.54 -5.87
CA LYS A 669 -27.61 9.13 -5.91
C LYS A 669 -28.90 9.02 -6.69
N ALA A 670 -28.91 8.20 -7.73
CA ALA A 670 -30.08 8.09 -8.59
C ALA A 670 -30.36 6.66 -9.03
N LEU A 671 -31.60 6.25 -8.88
CA LEU A 671 -32.17 5.02 -9.41
C LEU A 671 -33.14 5.39 -10.54
N LEU A 672 -32.71 5.21 -11.77
CA LEU A 672 -33.38 5.69 -12.98
C LEU A 672 -33.97 4.55 -13.83
N ALA A 673 -34.76 4.85 -14.86
CA ALA A 673 -35.32 3.88 -15.78
C ALA A 673 -36.09 2.75 -15.08
N ASP A 674 -37.00 3.13 -14.16
CA ASP A 674 -37.78 2.19 -13.35
C ASP A 674 -36.95 1.20 -12.58
N GLY A 675 -35.87 1.68 -11.88
CA GLY A 675 -34.96 0.88 -11.06
C GLY A 675 -33.90 0.11 -11.84
N LYS A 676 -33.77 0.30 -13.14
CA LYS A 676 -32.81 -0.45 -13.99
C LYS A 676 -31.44 0.20 -14.17
N LEU A 677 -31.32 1.47 -13.81
CA LEU A 677 -30.08 2.23 -13.89
C LEU A 677 -29.83 2.88 -12.53
N ARG A 678 -28.84 2.36 -11.80
CA ARG A 678 -28.23 3.06 -10.67
C ARG A 678 -27.12 3.94 -11.20
N PHE A 679 -27.13 5.22 -10.87
CA PHE A 679 -26.08 6.16 -11.23
C PHE A 679 -25.76 7.09 -10.07
N ASN A 680 -24.61 6.89 -9.46
CA ASN A 680 -24.12 7.67 -8.34
C ASN A 680 -22.88 8.45 -8.73
N GLY A 681 -22.61 9.55 -8.03
CA GLY A 681 -21.39 10.30 -8.28
C GLY A 681 -21.27 11.54 -7.42
N SER A 682 -20.12 12.20 -7.53
CA SER A 682 -19.83 13.45 -6.86
C SER A 682 -18.92 14.35 -7.70
N ALA A 683 -19.04 15.65 -7.48
CA ALA A 683 -18.11 16.68 -7.92
C ALA A 683 -17.52 17.35 -6.67
N PHE A 684 -16.21 17.50 -6.60
CA PHE A 684 -15.54 17.95 -5.39
C PHE A 684 -14.39 18.91 -5.66
N MET A 685 -14.05 19.67 -4.62
CA MET A 685 -12.86 20.50 -4.54
C MET A 685 -12.25 20.30 -3.15
N VAL A 686 -10.95 19.98 -3.11
CA VAL A 686 -10.18 19.71 -1.90
C VAL A 686 -9.03 20.68 -1.83
N ASP A 687 -9.00 21.51 -0.78
CA ASP A 687 -7.87 22.36 -0.44
C ASP A 687 -6.95 21.60 0.54
N VAL A 688 -5.67 21.51 0.22
CA VAL A 688 -4.64 20.82 1.00
C VAL A 688 -3.65 21.82 1.53
N THR A 689 -3.49 21.88 2.85
CA THR A 689 -2.58 22.78 3.53
C THR A 689 -1.45 22.01 4.20
N GLY A 690 -0.21 22.39 3.89
CA GLY A 690 0.98 21.82 4.50
C GLY A 690 1.23 20.37 4.16
N LEU A 691 0.94 19.93 2.91
CA LEU A 691 1.13 18.55 2.44
C LEU A 691 2.47 17.97 2.90
N GLN A 692 2.42 16.92 3.72
CA GLN A 692 3.60 16.21 4.18
C GLN A 692 4.20 15.41 3.01
N SER A 693 5.51 15.53 2.81
CA SER A 693 6.26 14.79 1.79
C SER A 693 7.53 14.21 2.38
N THR A 694 7.89 13.01 1.95
CA THR A 694 9.20 12.43 2.21
C THR A 694 10.18 12.94 1.16
N ILE A 695 11.31 13.45 1.60
CA ILE A 695 12.31 14.12 0.78
C ILE A 695 13.62 13.34 0.83
N PHE A 696 14.20 13.07 -0.34
CA PHE A 696 15.57 12.60 -0.47
C PHE A 696 16.39 13.62 -1.26
N ASP A 697 17.17 14.42 -0.54
CA ASP A 697 18.09 15.40 -1.14
C ASP A 697 19.51 15.24 -0.59
N PRO A 698 20.40 14.56 -1.33
CA PRO A 698 21.77 14.32 -0.90
C PRO A 698 22.62 15.59 -0.77
N SER A 699 22.13 16.77 -1.19
CA SER A 699 22.79 18.05 -0.90
C SER A 699 22.60 18.50 0.55
N ILE A 700 21.53 18.03 1.17
CA ILE A 700 21.18 18.32 2.57
C ILE A 700 21.73 17.19 3.44
N VAL A 701 21.31 15.97 3.18
CA VAL A 701 21.74 14.77 3.90
C VAL A 701 21.46 13.51 3.06
N ASN A 702 22.32 12.50 3.13
CA ASN A 702 22.07 11.19 2.50
C ASN A 702 21.14 10.31 3.33
N LEU A 703 20.06 10.87 3.85
CA LEU A 703 19.01 10.20 4.58
C LEU A 703 17.66 10.79 4.14
N PHE A 704 16.64 9.97 4.16
CA PHE A 704 15.28 10.47 3.99
C PHE A 704 14.85 11.26 5.22
N PHE A 705 14.15 12.37 4.98
CA PHE A 705 13.48 13.17 5.99
C PHE A 705 12.13 13.63 5.44
N SER A 706 11.27 14.13 6.32
CA SER A 706 9.95 14.62 5.94
C SER A 706 9.77 16.08 6.30
N ASP A 707 8.97 16.81 5.53
CA ASP A 707 8.54 18.18 5.85
C ASP A 707 7.14 18.45 5.30
N ASN A 708 6.50 19.51 5.79
CA ASN A 708 5.34 20.10 5.14
C ASN A 708 5.83 20.84 3.89
N ALA A 709 5.72 20.22 2.75
CA ALA A 709 6.48 20.62 1.56
C ALA A 709 5.72 21.56 0.62
N ALA A 710 4.39 21.49 0.60
CA ALA A 710 3.55 22.24 -0.34
C ALA A 710 2.14 22.47 0.18
N ASP A 711 1.44 23.44 -0.41
CA ASP A 711 -0.02 23.47 -0.44
C ASP A 711 -0.50 23.05 -1.83
N ALA A 712 -1.67 22.43 -1.90
CA ALA A 712 -2.22 21.93 -3.16
C ALA A 712 -3.74 22.08 -3.23
N GLU A 713 -4.27 22.04 -4.44
CA GLU A 713 -5.71 22.00 -4.71
C GLU A 713 -6.02 20.80 -5.62
N ILE A 714 -7.12 20.11 -5.33
CA ILE A 714 -7.64 19.00 -6.12
C ILE A 714 -9.07 19.28 -6.50
N ARG A 715 -9.40 19.17 -7.77
CA ARG A 715 -10.78 19.25 -8.30
C ARG A 715 -11.09 17.97 -9.04
N GLY A 716 -12.32 17.47 -8.92
CA GLY A 716 -12.66 16.27 -9.61
C GLY A 716 -14.15 15.98 -9.73
N VAL A 717 -14.43 15.01 -10.58
CA VAL A 717 -15.75 14.39 -10.74
C VAL A 717 -15.55 12.89 -10.78
N GLU A 718 -16.28 12.16 -9.95
CA GLU A 718 -16.26 10.70 -9.92
C GLU A 718 -17.67 10.14 -9.93
N GLY A 719 -17.82 8.91 -10.41
CA GLY A 719 -19.12 8.25 -10.40
C GLY A 719 -19.05 6.78 -10.79
N ASP A 720 -20.11 6.07 -10.45
CA ASP A 720 -20.34 4.67 -10.81
C ASP A 720 -21.77 4.46 -11.34
N PHE A 721 -21.93 3.45 -12.16
CA PHE A 721 -23.23 3.03 -12.62
C PHE A 721 -23.36 1.51 -12.74
N ILE A 722 -24.58 1.01 -12.55
CA ILE A 722 -25.00 -0.34 -12.92
C ILE A 722 -26.28 -0.19 -13.73
N TYR A 723 -26.32 -0.80 -14.91
CA TYR A 723 -27.45 -0.78 -15.81
C TYR A 723 -27.86 -2.20 -16.20
N ALA A 724 -29.07 -2.60 -15.81
CA ALA A 724 -29.74 -3.85 -16.16
C ALA A 724 -30.84 -3.58 -17.18
N PRO A 725 -30.58 -3.54 -18.49
CA PRO A 725 -31.58 -3.26 -19.53
C PRO A 725 -32.58 -4.43 -19.66
N ASN A 726 -33.71 -4.18 -20.33
CA ASN A 726 -34.69 -5.24 -20.69
C ASN A 726 -34.17 -6.17 -21.80
N ILE A 727 -32.91 -6.52 -21.78
CA ILE A 727 -32.25 -7.49 -22.68
C ILE A 727 -31.83 -8.66 -21.81
N ASP A 728 -32.40 -9.82 -22.07
CA ASP A 728 -32.25 -11.02 -21.25
C ASP A 728 -30.79 -11.22 -20.78
N GLY A 729 -30.59 -11.21 -19.46
CA GLY A 729 -29.36 -11.55 -18.78
C GLY A 729 -28.19 -10.56 -18.92
N TRP A 730 -28.36 -9.37 -19.55
CA TRP A 730 -27.29 -8.38 -19.65
C TRP A 730 -27.27 -7.42 -18.48
N ILE A 731 -26.07 -7.23 -17.91
CA ILE A 731 -25.76 -6.19 -16.93
C ILE A 731 -24.52 -5.43 -17.42
N TYR A 732 -24.58 -4.11 -17.38
CA TYR A 732 -23.47 -3.22 -17.66
C TYR A 732 -23.10 -2.49 -16.37
N SER A 733 -21.83 -2.42 -16.04
CA SER A 733 -21.36 -1.65 -14.90
C SER A 733 -20.08 -0.89 -15.25
N GLY A 734 -19.87 0.22 -14.60
CA GLY A 734 -18.65 0.98 -14.81
C GLY A 734 -18.50 2.04 -13.75
N ALA A 735 -17.29 2.54 -13.64
CA ALA A 735 -16.94 3.64 -12.76
C ALA A 735 -15.88 4.51 -13.43
N PHE A 736 -15.84 5.80 -13.07
CA PHE A 736 -14.88 6.74 -13.61
C PHE A 736 -14.47 7.79 -12.57
N SER A 737 -13.28 8.34 -12.75
CA SER A 737 -12.75 9.51 -12.04
C SER A 737 -12.08 10.46 -13.03
N MET A 738 -12.35 11.75 -12.87
CA MET A 738 -11.67 12.84 -13.57
C MET A 738 -11.04 13.74 -12.52
N LEU A 739 -9.73 13.98 -12.58
CA LEU A 739 -9.00 14.77 -11.61
C LEU A 739 -8.22 15.89 -12.29
N ASP A 740 -8.17 17.03 -11.62
CA ASP A 740 -7.29 18.14 -11.91
C ASP A 740 -6.61 18.52 -10.59
N THR A 741 -5.29 18.41 -10.52
CA THR A 741 -4.52 18.62 -9.29
C THR A 741 -3.43 19.64 -9.55
N GLU A 742 -3.21 20.54 -8.59
CA GLU A 742 -2.21 21.60 -8.72
C GLU A 742 -1.52 21.89 -7.38
N ILE A 743 -0.19 21.97 -7.40
CA ILE A 743 0.59 22.55 -6.29
C ILE A 743 0.42 24.06 -6.35
N THR A 744 -0.22 24.63 -5.33
CA THR A 744 -0.52 26.06 -5.26
C THR A 744 0.56 26.88 -4.57
N SER A 745 1.35 26.23 -3.69
CA SER A 745 2.44 26.88 -2.94
C SER A 745 3.55 25.88 -2.64
N SER A 746 4.80 26.30 -2.72
CA SER A 746 5.95 25.53 -2.23
C SER A 746 6.39 26.10 -0.88
N LEU A 747 6.41 25.27 0.16
CA LEU A 747 6.72 25.64 1.54
C LEU A 747 8.18 25.38 1.92
N VAL A 748 8.90 24.60 1.12
CA VAL A 748 10.33 24.33 1.28
C VAL A 748 11.13 25.13 0.25
N PRO A 749 12.25 25.74 0.63
CA PRO A 749 13.01 26.63 -0.26
C PRO A 749 13.88 25.85 -1.25
N THR A 750 13.45 24.66 -1.66
CA THR A 750 14.09 23.90 -2.75
C THR A 750 13.35 24.23 -4.04
N ASN A 751 14.09 24.39 -5.16
CA ASN A 751 13.47 24.55 -6.48
C ASN A 751 12.91 23.23 -7.05
N ASP A 752 12.85 22.21 -6.22
CA ASP A 752 12.49 20.86 -6.63
C ASP A 752 10.98 20.61 -6.60
N ILE A 753 10.20 21.46 -5.90
CA ILE A 753 8.74 21.44 -5.95
C ILE A 753 8.26 22.71 -6.66
N LYS A 754 7.54 22.54 -7.77
CA LYS A 754 7.08 23.66 -8.60
C LYS A 754 5.61 23.94 -8.39
N VAL A 755 5.28 25.21 -8.18
CA VAL A 755 3.89 25.71 -8.25
C VAL A 755 3.36 25.52 -9.67
N GLY A 756 2.14 25.01 -9.79
CA GLY A 756 1.50 24.64 -11.04
C GLY A 756 1.79 23.21 -11.50
N SER A 757 2.59 22.42 -10.77
CA SER A 757 2.75 21.01 -11.03
C SER A 757 1.59 20.18 -10.48
N GLU A 758 1.31 19.06 -11.12
CA GLU A 758 0.37 18.05 -10.67
C GLU A 758 0.89 17.28 -9.44
N LEU A 759 -0.01 16.74 -8.64
CA LEU A 759 0.31 15.80 -7.57
C LEU A 759 0.73 14.44 -8.13
N ALA A 760 1.40 13.63 -7.29
CA ALA A 760 1.80 12.28 -7.66
C ALA A 760 0.58 11.33 -7.74
N PHE A 761 0.68 10.29 -8.56
CA PHE A 761 -0.33 9.23 -8.71
C PHE A 761 -1.76 9.76 -8.96
N ALA A 762 -1.89 10.86 -9.68
CA ALA A 762 -3.15 11.55 -9.96
C ALA A 762 -3.43 11.59 -11.47
N PRO A 763 -3.88 10.48 -12.10
CA PRO A 763 -4.23 10.50 -13.52
C PRO A 763 -5.41 11.42 -13.79
N GLY A 764 -5.36 12.19 -14.88
CA GLY A 764 -6.41 13.13 -15.27
C GLY A 764 -7.75 12.46 -15.57
N PHE A 765 -7.72 11.21 -16.04
CA PHE A 765 -8.90 10.38 -16.23
C PHE A 765 -8.57 8.90 -15.97
N GLN A 766 -9.45 8.23 -15.24
CA GLN A 766 -9.35 6.80 -14.94
C GLN A 766 -10.74 6.17 -14.95
N GLY A 767 -10.86 4.93 -15.44
CA GLY A 767 -12.17 4.28 -15.45
C GLY A 767 -12.14 2.80 -15.79
N ASN A 768 -13.28 2.16 -15.54
CA ASN A 768 -13.55 0.80 -15.99
C ASN A 768 -14.97 0.68 -16.53
N LEU A 769 -15.16 -0.28 -17.42
CA LEU A 769 -16.45 -0.65 -18.02
C LEU A 769 -16.55 -2.17 -18.12
N SER A 770 -17.59 -2.75 -17.57
CA SER A 770 -17.87 -4.19 -17.63
C SER A 770 -19.21 -4.45 -18.31
N ALA A 771 -19.26 -5.49 -19.13
CA ALA A 771 -20.48 -6.04 -19.72
C ALA A 771 -20.54 -7.54 -19.40
N ARG A 772 -21.58 -7.97 -18.68
CA ARG A 772 -21.83 -9.36 -18.29
C ARG A 772 -23.16 -9.83 -18.84
N ASN A 773 -23.20 -11.04 -19.36
CA ASN A 773 -24.41 -11.71 -19.77
C ASN A 773 -24.53 -13.07 -19.07
N GLU A 774 -25.69 -13.37 -18.55
CA GLU A 774 -26.05 -14.66 -17.97
C GLU A 774 -27.25 -15.25 -18.69
N TRP A 775 -27.22 -16.55 -18.93
CA TRP A 775 -28.32 -17.26 -19.59
C TRP A 775 -28.56 -18.65 -19.02
N GLY A 776 -29.84 -19.03 -18.86
CA GLY A 776 -30.23 -20.36 -18.47
C GLY A 776 -29.98 -21.37 -19.59
N MET A 777 -29.42 -22.53 -19.24
CA MET A 777 -29.18 -23.66 -20.14
C MET A 777 -30.27 -24.73 -19.99
N SER A 778 -30.54 -25.51 -21.03
CA SER A 778 -31.49 -26.62 -21.00
C SER A 778 -31.12 -27.72 -19.98
N SER A 779 -29.88 -27.75 -19.51
CA SER A 779 -29.39 -28.67 -18.47
C SER A 779 -29.75 -28.25 -17.05
N GLY A 780 -30.32 -27.06 -16.87
CA GLY A 780 -30.56 -26.46 -15.55
C GLY A 780 -29.37 -25.65 -15.02
N ASN A 781 -28.27 -25.62 -15.75
CA ASN A 781 -27.11 -24.76 -15.41
C ASN A 781 -27.32 -23.33 -15.93
N VAL A 782 -26.54 -22.39 -15.43
CA VAL A 782 -26.45 -21.02 -15.90
C VAL A 782 -25.09 -20.84 -16.58
N GLY A 783 -25.11 -20.33 -17.81
CA GLY A 783 -23.88 -19.90 -18.49
C GLY A 783 -23.66 -18.41 -18.24
N HIS A 784 -22.41 -17.98 -18.17
CA HIS A 784 -22.08 -16.56 -18.13
C HIS A 784 -20.91 -16.23 -19.06
N PHE A 785 -20.90 -14.97 -19.47
CA PHE A 785 -19.80 -14.33 -20.20
C PHE A 785 -19.64 -12.91 -19.69
N GLN A 786 -18.40 -12.48 -19.47
CA GLN A 786 -18.07 -11.10 -19.06
C GLN A 786 -16.87 -10.58 -19.84
N ALA A 787 -16.93 -9.32 -20.23
CA ALA A 787 -15.79 -8.57 -20.73
C ALA A 787 -15.66 -7.27 -19.95
N GLN A 788 -14.44 -6.91 -19.56
CA GLN A 788 -14.13 -5.71 -18.84
C GLN A 788 -13.00 -4.95 -19.52
N LEU A 789 -13.17 -3.63 -19.67
CA LEU A 789 -12.15 -2.69 -20.10
C LEU A 789 -11.75 -1.82 -18.89
N VAL A 790 -10.44 -1.67 -18.67
CA VAL A 790 -9.86 -0.75 -17.69
C VAL A 790 -8.94 0.21 -18.43
N TRP A 791 -8.93 1.48 -18.05
CA TRP A 791 -8.04 2.49 -18.63
C TRP A 791 -7.67 3.57 -17.62
N SER A 792 -6.48 4.17 -17.80
CA SER A 792 -5.98 5.29 -17.03
C SER A 792 -5.17 6.22 -17.93
N ASP A 793 -5.29 7.52 -17.72
CA ASP A 793 -4.39 8.50 -18.29
C ASP A 793 -3.01 8.41 -17.60
N SER A 794 -2.03 9.08 -18.18
CA SER A 794 -0.70 9.20 -17.58
C SER A 794 -0.75 9.98 -16.27
N SER A 795 0.22 9.71 -15.39
CA SER A 795 0.41 10.45 -14.14
C SER A 795 1.91 10.56 -13.81
N TYR A 796 2.24 11.25 -12.75
CA TYR A 796 3.62 11.35 -12.27
C TYR A 796 3.81 10.59 -10.96
N SER A 797 5.04 10.08 -10.74
CA SER A 797 5.36 9.26 -9.57
C SER A 797 5.71 10.07 -8.31
N ASP A 798 6.02 11.35 -8.44
CA ASP A 798 6.55 12.19 -7.35
C ASP A 798 6.21 13.66 -7.59
N VAL A 799 6.13 14.45 -6.54
CA VAL A 799 6.03 15.92 -6.61
C VAL A 799 7.40 16.58 -6.69
N MET A 800 8.47 15.85 -6.33
CA MET A 800 9.84 16.32 -6.40
C MET A 800 10.39 16.17 -7.83
N GLU A 801 10.61 17.25 -8.55
CA GLU A 801 11.10 17.25 -9.94
C GLU A 801 12.33 16.35 -10.17
N PRO A 802 13.34 16.30 -9.27
CA PRO A 802 14.47 15.40 -9.45
C PRO A 802 14.14 13.89 -9.40
N ASN A 803 13.06 13.51 -8.75
CA ASN A 803 12.64 12.13 -8.57
C ASN A 803 11.45 11.75 -9.46
N LYS A 804 10.85 12.75 -10.12
CA LYS A 804 9.63 12.63 -10.91
C LYS A 804 9.84 11.76 -12.15
N ALA A 805 9.04 10.72 -12.31
CA ALA A 805 8.93 9.92 -13.51
C ALA A 805 7.52 9.97 -14.06
N LEU A 806 7.37 9.95 -15.37
CA LEU A 806 6.08 9.83 -16.03
C LEU A 806 5.69 8.35 -16.03
N GLN A 807 4.50 8.05 -15.56
CA GLN A 807 3.80 6.78 -15.73
C GLN A 807 2.91 6.91 -16.96
N ASP A 808 3.09 6.05 -17.94
CA ASP A 808 2.37 6.12 -19.21
C ASP A 808 0.88 5.75 -19.05
N SER A 809 0.03 6.33 -19.90
CA SER A 809 -1.37 5.96 -20.00
C SER A 809 -1.52 4.52 -20.51
N TYR A 810 -2.53 3.81 -20.02
CA TYR A 810 -2.75 2.41 -20.38
C TYR A 810 -4.22 2.05 -20.56
N SER A 811 -4.44 0.93 -21.24
CA SER A 811 -5.74 0.25 -21.25
C SER A 811 -5.58 -1.25 -21.46
N TYR A 812 -6.33 -2.05 -20.71
CA TYR A 812 -6.35 -3.50 -20.85
C TYR A 812 -7.75 -4.09 -20.75
N ILE A 813 -7.90 -5.30 -21.24
CA ILE A 813 -9.17 -6.02 -21.31
C ILE A 813 -9.05 -7.35 -20.58
N ASN A 814 -10.06 -7.67 -19.75
CA ASN A 814 -10.26 -8.95 -19.09
C ASN A 814 -11.50 -9.63 -19.67
N ILE A 815 -11.46 -10.95 -19.83
CA ILE A 815 -12.57 -11.76 -20.32
C ILE A 815 -12.76 -12.98 -19.42
N ARG A 816 -14.01 -13.27 -19.05
CA ARG A 816 -14.39 -14.44 -18.27
C ARG A 816 -15.56 -15.16 -18.89
N ALA A 817 -15.59 -16.47 -18.85
CA ALA A 817 -16.71 -17.29 -19.32
C ALA A 817 -16.81 -18.58 -18.51
N GLY A 818 -18.00 -18.93 -18.07
CA GLY A 818 -18.20 -20.09 -17.25
C GLY A 818 -19.60 -20.67 -17.25
N ILE A 819 -19.74 -21.69 -16.44
CA ILE A 819 -21.00 -22.40 -16.22
C ILE A 819 -21.11 -22.68 -14.72
N SER A 820 -22.28 -22.44 -14.16
CA SER A 820 -22.59 -22.68 -12.75
C SER A 820 -23.94 -23.33 -12.53
N ASN A 821 -24.14 -23.88 -11.35
CA ASN A 821 -25.43 -24.22 -10.76
C ASN A 821 -25.32 -24.10 -9.24
N ASP A 822 -26.36 -24.47 -8.51
CA ASP A 822 -26.41 -24.39 -7.05
C ASP A 822 -25.29 -25.18 -6.33
N ASP A 823 -24.69 -26.16 -6.99
CA ASP A 823 -23.70 -27.06 -6.42
C ASP A 823 -22.26 -26.73 -6.79
N TRP A 824 -22.03 -26.07 -7.95
CA TRP A 824 -20.67 -25.82 -8.45
C TRP A 824 -20.62 -24.74 -9.53
N MET A 825 -19.43 -24.17 -9.70
CA MET A 825 -19.08 -23.27 -10.78
C MET A 825 -17.76 -23.73 -11.41
N ALA A 826 -17.66 -23.56 -12.75
CA ALA A 826 -16.39 -23.69 -13.50
C ALA A 826 -16.28 -22.50 -14.45
N GLU A 827 -15.14 -21.81 -14.39
CA GLU A 827 -14.90 -20.58 -15.16
C GLU A 827 -13.51 -20.62 -15.81
N LEU A 828 -13.43 -20.23 -17.07
CA LEU A 828 -12.20 -19.91 -17.77
C LEU A 828 -12.09 -18.38 -17.87
N TYR A 829 -10.93 -17.83 -17.58
CA TYR A 829 -10.69 -16.40 -17.70
C TYR A 829 -9.35 -16.10 -18.41
N ILE A 830 -9.29 -14.90 -18.96
CA ILE A 830 -8.08 -14.31 -19.52
C ILE A 830 -8.03 -12.88 -19.01
N ASP A 831 -7.09 -12.61 -18.13
CA ASP A 831 -6.81 -11.26 -17.66
C ASP A 831 -5.72 -10.65 -18.53
N ASN A 832 -5.83 -9.33 -18.79
CA ASN A 832 -4.91 -8.58 -19.63
C ASN A 832 -4.68 -9.24 -21.02
N ILE A 833 -5.77 -9.45 -21.77
CA ILE A 833 -5.71 -10.18 -23.05
C ILE A 833 -4.85 -9.49 -24.12
N ASN A 834 -4.69 -8.18 -24.04
CA ASN A 834 -3.85 -7.39 -24.94
C ASN A 834 -2.38 -7.25 -24.48
N ASP A 835 -2.03 -7.94 -23.39
CA ASP A 835 -0.67 -8.01 -22.84
C ASP A 835 -0.06 -6.63 -22.55
N GLU A 836 -0.86 -5.75 -21.98
CA GLU A 836 -0.48 -4.38 -21.64
C GLU A 836 0.51 -4.37 -20.47
N ARG A 837 1.50 -3.48 -20.52
CA ARG A 837 2.41 -3.17 -19.42
C ARG A 837 1.91 -1.94 -18.67
N ALA A 838 0.71 -2.05 -18.09
CA ALA A 838 0.10 -0.95 -17.35
C ALA A 838 0.97 -0.58 -16.14
N GLU A 839 1.54 0.62 -16.16
CA GLU A 839 2.40 1.14 -15.11
C GLU A 839 1.55 1.56 -13.90
N ILE A 840 1.67 0.81 -12.80
CA ILE A 840 0.94 1.09 -11.56
C ILE A 840 1.78 1.86 -10.54
N SER A 841 3.11 1.79 -10.65
CA SER A 841 4.04 2.57 -9.86
C SER A 841 5.33 2.79 -10.64
N ASN A 842 5.98 3.93 -10.39
CA ASN A 842 7.25 4.27 -10.99
C ASN A 842 8.09 5.03 -9.97
N THR A 843 9.40 4.86 -9.97
CA THR A 843 10.29 5.58 -9.07
C THR A 843 11.59 5.94 -9.77
N PHE A 844 12.13 7.11 -9.42
CA PHE A 844 13.40 7.59 -9.91
C PHE A 844 14.34 8.06 -8.78
N VAL A 845 14.06 7.67 -7.54
CA VAL A 845 14.72 8.17 -6.33
C VAL A 845 16.23 7.96 -6.35
N PHE A 846 16.69 6.82 -6.86
CA PHE A 846 18.13 6.49 -6.91
C PHE A 846 18.79 6.76 -8.27
N ASP A 847 18.28 7.72 -9.03
CA ASP A 847 18.76 8.05 -10.37
C ASP A 847 18.65 6.89 -11.39
N ARG A 848 17.83 5.90 -11.07
CA ARG A 848 17.49 4.74 -11.89
C ARG A 848 15.98 4.60 -11.91
N GLN A 849 15.42 4.42 -13.10
CA GLN A 849 13.99 4.19 -13.25
C GLN A 849 13.63 2.74 -12.86
N ARG A 850 12.58 2.58 -12.08
CA ARG A 850 12.02 1.31 -11.64
C ARG A 850 10.51 1.37 -11.83
N VAL A 851 9.98 0.53 -12.72
CA VAL A 851 8.58 0.55 -13.15
C VAL A 851 7.90 -0.73 -12.72
N ALA A 852 6.90 -0.61 -11.85
CA ALA A 852 6.00 -1.71 -11.51
C ALA A 852 4.82 -1.73 -12.48
N VAL A 853 4.56 -2.89 -13.07
CA VAL A 853 3.49 -3.10 -14.05
C VAL A 853 2.53 -4.18 -13.56
N ILE A 854 1.27 -4.12 -14.05
CA ILE A 854 0.34 -5.22 -13.83
C ILE A 854 0.91 -6.53 -14.42
N ARG A 855 0.41 -7.64 -13.90
CA ARG A 855 0.79 -8.97 -14.41
C ARG A 855 0.51 -9.08 -15.92
N PRO A 856 1.41 -9.69 -16.71
CA PRO A 856 1.19 -10.00 -18.13
C PRO A 856 -0.07 -10.85 -18.35
N THR A 857 -0.44 -11.06 -19.63
CA THR A 857 -1.57 -11.92 -19.97
C THR A 857 -1.57 -13.19 -19.13
N THR A 858 -2.67 -13.43 -18.44
CA THR A 858 -2.84 -14.60 -17.58
C THR A 858 -4.11 -15.35 -17.95
N VAL A 859 -3.97 -16.64 -18.20
CA VAL A 859 -5.09 -17.55 -18.49
C VAL A 859 -5.31 -18.43 -17.27
N GLY A 860 -6.53 -18.50 -16.75
CA GLY A 860 -6.84 -19.31 -15.59
C GLY A 860 -8.10 -20.13 -15.72
N LEU A 861 -8.12 -21.24 -15.02
CA LEU A 861 -9.28 -22.10 -14.84
C LEU A 861 -9.62 -22.16 -13.36
N ARG A 862 -10.83 -21.75 -13.01
CA ARG A 862 -11.36 -21.73 -11.65
C ARG A 862 -12.49 -22.75 -11.52
N TYR A 863 -12.49 -23.51 -10.43
CA TYR A 863 -13.56 -24.42 -10.07
C TYR A 863 -13.93 -24.23 -8.60
N LYS A 864 -15.23 -24.01 -8.33
CA LYS A 864 -15.76 -23.86 -6.96
C LYS A 864 -16.88 -24.88 -6.74
N LYS A 865 -16.82 -25.60 -5.64
CA LYS A 865 -17.82 -26.57 -5.21
C LYS A 865 -18.49 -26.07 -3.93
N TYR A 866 -19.81 -26.08 -3.90
CA TYR A 866 -20.61 -25.77 -2.72
C TYR A 866 -21.12 -27.07 -2.10
N PHE A 867 -21.12 -27.12 -0.77
CA PHE A 867 -21.62 -28.21 0.05
C PHE A 867 -22.66 -27.64 1.02
N ASN A 868 -23.91 -27.99 0.81
CA ASN A 868 -25.08 -27.55 1.60
C ASN A 868 -25.50 -28.61 2.63
#